data_8550875bf6d769d760b835917c580fbb
#
_entry.id   8550875bf6d769d760b835917c580fbb
#
_cell.length_a   1.000
_cell.length_b   1.000
_cell.length_c   1.000
_cell.angle_alpha   90.00
_cell.angle_beta   90.00
_cell.angle_gamma   90.00
#
_symmetry.space_group_name_H-M   'P 1'
#
loop_
_entity.id
_entity.type
_entity.pdbx_description
1 polymer ?
#
loop_
_entity_poly.entity_id
_entity_poly.type
_entity_poly.pdbx_seq_one_letter_code
_entity_poly.pdbx_strand_id
1 'polypeptide(L)'
;MIDFKKELNPAQYEAATHPQGPVLVIAGAGSGKTRTIVYRLAWLVEQGIPPESILLMTFTRKAAQEMLQRTELILGRPLNGTQGGTFHSFAYSVLRQNAAEIGYPNGITLMDRADSEGAVKEVKDGLKLGKGDRSYPKKSTLLDMISKSRNKEVSIDTLVNSEAFHLATYASEMEQIAKGYAIYKKQHGLMDYDDLLFYLEELLQKDKFLRNSLRSRYQYIMVDEYQDTNLVQARIVGLLAGKNGNVMAVGDDAQSIYSFRGADVTNILKFPDIFEDVKIVRLEQNYRSTQPILDLTNAILDGAEIKFDKKLFTEQTWGSKPQLMVPLSDFSQSNRVLDRIIELQKKHGPEEVAVLFRAGYQSYGLEVALKRLGVGFKKYGGLKFNEAAHIKDVLAFMRLVSNPADIIAWQRTLGHIKGVGPKTATKIAQAIISADEKAVGKFTKKYELLKDILRDLDALRKQKSSPATCLEVIVPLYRPLLVSQYPDDYPRREAGIEQLSQIASNYDDLEYFLTDLCLDPDQHNEEEKKEDVVTLSTIHSAKGLEWNAVIIIDLVEDRFPSRKSMQKPQEYEEERRLLYVACTRARKELIMCAPASINRKNTDFSEPAVPSPFLRELDTDLFEELQESYSGGMNIKKNTPVYPADYSAPSVTASSKPAPMKLGHCKHKIFGRGKIIERIEPNKLRINFPGFGPKVIVEDFVEML
;
A
#
# COMPACT_ATOMS: atom_id res chain seq x y z
N MET A 1 14.64 28.41 -32.69
CA MET A 1 14.59 26.97 -33.02
C MET A 1 15.28 26.24 -31.90
N ILE A 2 14.63 25.24 -31.33
CA ILE A 2 15.11 24.48 -30.16
C ILE A 2 16.22 23.52 -30.62
N ASP A 3 17.37 23.52 -29.95
CA ASP A 3 18.42 22.55 -30.20
C ASP A 3 18.19 21.28 -29.38
N PHE A 4 17.33 20.41 -29.88
CA PHE A 4 16.96 19.13 -29.19
C PHE A 4 18.18 18.22 -28.90
N LYS A 5 19.23 18.25 -29.69
CA LYS A 5 20.44 17.44 -29.48
C LYS A 5 21.26 17.91 -28.29
N LYS A 6 21.24 19.22 -28.01
CA LYS A 6 21.95 19.82 -26.88
C LYS A 6 21.17 19.61 -25.56
N GLU A 7 19.83 19.62 -25.64
CA GLU A 7 18.95 19.57 -24.51
C GLU A 7 18.68 18.13 -24.02
N LEU A 8 18.85 17.13 -24.87
CA LEU A 8 18.48 15.74 -24.60
C LEU A 8 19.71 14.81 -24.73
N ASN A 9 19.76 13.78 -23.89
CA ASN A 9 20.70 12.70 -24.10
C ASN A 9 20.33 11.88 -25.37
N PRO A 10 21.22 11.04 -25.90
CA PRO A 10 20.97 10.32 -27.15
C PRO A 10 19.66 9.51 -27.16
N ALA A 11 19.33 8.81 -26.07
CA ALA A 11 18.12 7.99 -25.97
C ALA A 11 16.85 8.85 -25.85
N GLN A 12 16.89 9.92 -25.05
CA GLN A 12 15.80 10.90 -24.96
C GLN A 12 15.57 11.60 -26.31
N TYR A 13 16.66 11.95 -27.02
CA TYR A 13 16.58 12.54 -28.35
C TYR A 13 15.93 11.57 -29.35
N GLU A 14 16.36 10.30 -29.38
CA GLU A 14 15.77 9.28 -30.23
C GLU A 14 14.28 9.12 -29.97
N ALA A 15 13.86 9.03 -28.70
CA ALA A 15 12.46 8.91 -28.33
C ALA A 15 11.65 10.16 -28.70
N ALA A 16 12.17 11.36 -28.38
CA ALA A 16 11.46 12.61 -28.61
C ALA A 16 11.31 12.98 -30.08
N THR A 17 12.26 12.59 -30.95
CA THR A 17 12.27 12.93 -32.37
C THR A 17 11.88 11.79 -33.31
N HIS A 18 11.39 10.67 -32.75
CA HIS A 18 10.93 9.55 -33.58
C HIS A 18 9.83 10.00 -34.57
N PRO A 19 9.96 9.76 -35.88
CA PRO A 19 9.11 10.42 -36.86
C PRO A 19 7.66 9.93 -36.81
N GLN A 20 7.41 8.66 -37.04
CA GLN A 20 6.09 8.06 -37.13
C GLN A 20 6.10 6.62 -36.61
N GLY A 21 4.94 6.11 -36.21
CA GLY A 21 4.72 4.77 -35.72
C GLY A 21 4.70 4.68 -34.19
N PRO A 22 4.45 3.47 -33.66
CA PRO A 22 4.38 3.25 -32.22
C PRO A 22 5.76 3.22 -31.57
N VAL A 23 5.89 3.90 -30.44
CA VAL A 23 7.12 3.97 -29.64
C VAL A 23 6.82 3.55 -28.21
N LEU A 24 7.58 2.61 -27.70
CA LEU A 24 7.62 2.24 -26.30
C LEU A 24 8.89 2.77 -25.64
N VAL A 25 8.76 3.66 -24.69
CA VAL A 25 9.87 4.22 -23.93
C VAL A 25 9.91 3.55 -22.56
N ILE A 26 10.88 2.66 -22.38
CA ILE A 26 11.17 2.01 -21.09
C ILE A 26 12.09 2.94 -20.31
N ALA A 27 11.55 3.62 -19.33
CA ALA A 27 12.23 4.72 -18.67
C ALA A 27 12.36 4.45 -17.16
N GLY A 28 13.56 4.12 -16.70
CA GLY A 28 13.83 3.89 -15.30
C GLY A 28 13.48 5.08 -14.39
N ALA A 29 13.47 4.85 -13.09
CA ALA A 29 13.28 5.93 -12.13
C ALA A 29 14.34 7.03 -12.34
N GLY A 30 13.93 8.31 -12.32
CA GLY A 30 14.87 9.44 -12.47
C GLY A 30 15.54 9.61 -13.83
N SER A 31 15.11 8.87 -14.88
CA SER A 31 15.70 8.97 -16.24
C SER A 31 15.13 10.08 -17.11
N GLY A 32 14.21 10.89 -16.58
CA GLY A 32 13.64 12.01 -17.32
C GLY A 32 12.45 11.66 -18.22
N LYS A 33 11.60 10.71 -17.82
CA LYS A 33 10.32 10.37 -18.48
C LYS A 33 9.54 11.60 -18.92
N THR A 34 9.18 12.44 -17.96
CA THR A 34 8.42 13.68 -18.19
C THR A 34 9.14 14.62 -19.15
N ARG A 35 10.48 14.76 -19.02
CA ARG A 35 11.28 15.58 -19.95
C ARG A 35 11.15 15.07 -21.39
N THR A 36 11.25 13.75 -21.58
CA THR A 36 11.13 13.14 -22.92
C THR A 36 9.77 13.41 -23.55
N ILE A 37 8.67 13.29 -22.80
CA ILE A 37 7.30 13.59 -23.27
C ILE A 37 7.17 15.07 -23.63
N VAL A 38 7.63 15.99 -22.77
CA VAL A 38 7.59 17.43 -22.98
C VAL A 38 8.34 17.83 -24.25
N TYR A 39 9.55 17.28 -24.46
CA TYR A 39 10.31 17.56 -25.68
C TYR A 39 9.72 16.86 -26.91
N ARG A 40 9.04 15.72 -26.76
CA ARG A 40 8.27 15.11 -27.87
C ARG A 40 7.14 16.01 -28.33
N LEU A 41 6.37 16.56 -27.38
CA LEU A 41 5.33 17.55 -27.68
C LEU A 41 5.91 18.76 -28.42
N ALA A 42 6.98 19.31 -27.85
CA ALA A 42 7.64 20.47 -28.49
C ALA A 42 8.13 20.16 -29.89
N TRP A 43 8.74 18.98 -30.11
CA TRP A 43 9.22 18.58 -31.42
C TRP A 43 8.11 18.41 -32.45
N LEU A 44 7.00 17.74 -32.08
CA LEU A 44 5.86 17.59 -32.98
C LEU A 44 5.31 18.94 -33.45
N VAL A 45 5.15 19.90 -32.53
CA VAL A 45 4.65 21.24 -32.84
C VAL A 45 5.65 22.04 -33.71
N GLU A 46 6.96 21.84 -33.50
CA GLU A 46 8.00 22.45 -34.36
C GLU A 46 8.04 21.82 -35.77
N GLN A 47 7.62 20.56 -35.91
CA GLN A 47 7.44 19.87 -37.21
C GLN A 47 6.13 20.30 -37.91
N GLY A 48 5.36 21.25 -37.35
CA GLY A 48 4.12 21.74 -37.94
C GLY A 48 2.88 20.89 -37.64
N ILE A 49 2.96 19.93 -36.73
CA ILE A 49 1.79 19.17 -36.29
C ILE A 49 0.86 20.09 -35.48
N PRO A 50 -0.42 20.19 -35.86
CA PRO A 50 -1.37 21.01 -35.13
C PRO A 50 -1.53 20.52 -33.67
N PRO A 51 -1.46 21.40 -32.65
CA PRO A 51 -1.58 21.03 -31.27
C PRO A 51 -2.87 20.25 -30.94
N GLU A 52 -3.99 20.55 -31.62
CA GLU A 52 -5.27 19.85 -31.49
C GLU A 52 -5.27 18.42 -32.02
N SER A 53 -4.25 18.02 -32.78
CA SER A 53 -4.05 16.64 -33.26
C SER A 53 -3.28 15.79 -32.27
N ILE A 54 -2.90 16.34 -31.11
CA ILE A 54 -2.11 15.65 -30.09
C ILE A 54 -2.98 15.37 -28.87
N LEU A 55 -2.99 14.12 -28.42
CA LEU A 55 -3.67 13.66 -27.21
C LEU A 55 -2.63 13.21 -26.19
N LEU A 56 -2.58 13.87 -25.03
CA LEU A 56 -1.73 13.51 -23.89
C LEU A 56 -2.57 12.91 -22.77
N MET A 57 -2.36 11.64 -22.46
CA MET A 57 -3.02 10.91 -21.37
C MET A 57 -2.04 10.63 -20.24
N THR A 58 -2.44 10.99 -19.01
CA THR A 58 -1.64 10.85 -17.81
C THR A 58 -2.47 10.28 -16.66
N PHE A 59 -1.81 9.89 -15.57
CA PHE A 59 -2.51 9.38 -14.38
C PHE A 59 -3.23 10.50 -13.58
N THR A 60 -2.71 11.74 -13.59
CA THR A 60 -3.31 12.86 -12.86
C THR A 60 -3.47 14.10 -13.75
N ARG A 61 -4.52 14.89 -13.51
CA ARG A 61 -4.71 16.19 -14.21
C ARG A 61 -3.52 17.12 -14.03
N LYS A 62 -2.96 17.16 -12.81
CA LYS A 62 -1.81 18.02 -12.50
C LYS A 62 -0.60 17.69 -13.36
N ALA A 63 -0.30 16.38 -13.53
CA ALA A 63 0.81 15.95 -14.38
C ALA A 63 0.63 16.40 -15.84
N ALA A 64 -0.58 16.24 -16.40
CA ALA A 64 -0.87 16.70 -17.76
C ALA A 64 -0.70 18.22 -17.90
N GLN A 65 -1.25 18.99 -16.97
CA GLN A 65 -1.12 20.46 -16.98
C GLN A 65 0.34 20.91 -16.87
N GLU A 66 1.11 20.29 -15.98
CA GLU A 66 2.52 20.60 -15.80
C GLU A 66 3.34 20.29 -17.08
N MET A 67 3.06 19.15 -17.74
CA MET A 67 3.72 18.82 -19.01
C MET A 67 3.40 19.82 -20.11
N LEU A 68 2.13 20.21 -20.24
CA LEU A 68 1.72 21.23 -21.23
C LEU A 68 2.37 22.59 -20.95
N GLN A 69 2.34 23.06 -19.71
CA GLN A 69 2.98 24.33 -19.31
C GLN A 69 4.49 24.32 -19.57
N ARG A 70 5.18 23.22 -19.23
CA ARG A 70 6.62 23.08 -19.53
C ARG A 70 6.89 23.10 -21.03
N THR A 71 6.01 22.50 -21.84
CA THR A 71 6.14 22.52 -23.30
C THR A 71 5.93 23.94 -23.84
N GLU A 72 4.95 24.70 -23.37
CA GLU A 72 4.71 26.09 -23.72
C GLU A 72 5.92 26.96 -23.39
N LEU A 73 6.54 26.79 -22.23
CA LEU A 73 7.77 27.50 -21.85
C LEU A 73 8.93 27.21 -22.82
N ILE A 74 9.09 25.94 -23.23
CA ILE A 74 10.13 25.56 -24.20
C ILE A 74 9.87 26.13 -25.59
N LEU A 75 8.62 26.14 -26.04
CA LEU A 75 8.21 26.68 -27.35
C LEU A 75 8.15 28.19 -27.37
N GLY A 76 8.04 28.87 -26.22
CA GLY A 76 7.81 30.31 -26.13
C GLY A 76 6.45 30.75 -26.65
N ARG A 77 5.50 29.83 -26.79
CA ARG A 77 4.13 30.10 -27.28
C ARG A 77 3.12 29.12 -26.68
N PRO A 78 1.83 29.49 -26.56
CA PRO A 78 0.81 28.61 -26.00
C PRO A 78 0.50 27.41 -26.91
N LEU A 79 0.12 26.28 -26.29
CA LEU A 79 -0.36 25.06 -26.94
C LEU A 79 -1.90 25.06 -27.02
N ASN A 80 -2.46 25.98 -27.80
CA ASN A 80 -3.92 26.06 -27.92
C ASN A 80 -4.48 24.81 -28.62
N GLY A 81 -5.46 24.17 -27.97
CA GLY A 81 -6.18 23.03 -28.55
C GLY A 81 -5.61 21.65 -28.22
N THR A 82 -4.40 21.53 -27.66
CA THR A 82 -3.87 20.22 -27.20
C THR A 82 -4.76 19.65 -26.11
N GLN A 83 -5.24 18.43 -26.31
CA GLN A 83 -6.01 17.74 -25.30
C GLN A 83 -5.08 16.99 -24.35
N GLY A 84 -4.94 17.50 -23.11
CA GLY A 84 -4.20 16.84 -22.04
C GLY A 84 -5.09 16.54 -20.84
N GLY A 85 -4.96 15.36 -20.26
CA GLY A 85 -5.75 14.98 -19.09
C GLY A 85 -5.62 13.50 -18.70
N THR A 86 -6.55 13.06 -17.87
CA THR A 86 -6.64 11.64 -17.47
C THR A 86 -7.51 10.85 -18.44
N PHE A 87 -7.36 9.54 -18.49
CA PHE A 87 -8.25 8.64 -19.23
C PHE A 87 -9.74 8.91 -18.94
N HIS A 88 -10.08 9.10 -17.66
CA HIS A 88 -11.46 9.37 -17.24
C HIS A 88 -11.97 10.72 -17.76
N SER A 89 -11.15 11.76 -17.75
CA SER A 89 -11.57 13.07 -18.29
C SER A 89 -11.77 13.04 -19.79
N PHE A 90 -10.92 12.31 -20.51
CA PHE A 90 -11.10 12.06 -21.94
C PHE A 90 -12.38 11.25 -22.20
N ALA A 91 -12.56 10.13 -21.49
CA ALA A 91 -13.75 9.29 -21.61
C ALA A 91 -15.03 10.10 -21.38
N TYR A 92 -15.09 10.88 -20.30
CA TYR A 92 -16.24 11.74 -20.01
C TYR A 92 -16.53 12.74 -21.12
N SER A 93 -15.50 13.36 -21.71
CA SER A 93 -15.66 14.33 -22.79
C SER A 93 -16.30 13.70 -24.05
N VAL A 94 -15.88 12.48 -24.40
CA VAL A 94 -16.44 11.75 -25.56
C VAL A 94 -17.84 11.24 -25.26
N LEU A 95 -18.06 10.62 -24.11
CA LEU A 95 -19.36 10.02 -23.73
C LEU A 95 -20.44 11.08 -23.57
N ARG A 96 -20.13 12.27 -23.03
CA ARG A 96 -21.08 13.36 -22.89
C ARG A 96 -21.67 13.81 -24.24
N GLN A 97 -20.87 13.79 -25.30
CA GLN A 97 -21.30 14.16 -26.65
C GLN A 97 -22.10 13.05 -27.34
N ASN A 98 -21.93 11.80 -26.88
CA ASN A 98 -22.55 10.59 -27.47
C ASN A 98 -23.43 9.85 -26.45
N ALA A 99 -24.00 10.55 -25.49
CA ALA A 99 -24.74 9.96 -24.37
C ALA A 99 -25.94 9.11 -24.83
N ALA A 100 -26.65 9.55 -25.84
CA ALA A 100 -27.81 8.84 -26.40
C ALA A 100 -27.42 7.47 -27.00
N GLU A 101 -26.26 7.35 -27.64
CA GLU A 101 -25.77 6.14 -28.29
C GLU A 101 -25.47 5.00 -27.28
N ILE A 102 -25.15 5.38 -26.05
CA ILE A 102 -24.87 4.44 -24.96
C ILE A 102 -26.05 4.24 -24.01
N GLY A 103 -27.25 4.75 -24.40
CA GLY A 103 -28.50 4.57 -23.67
C GLY A 103 -28.71 5.56 -22.50
N TYR A 104 -28.18 6.78 -22.63
CA TYR A 104 -28.36 7.90 -21.70
C TYR A 104 -28.98 9.12 -22.45
N PRO A 105 -30.22 9.03 -22.93
CA PRO A 105 -30.81 10.07 -23.79
C PRO A 105 -30.95 11.42 -23.10
N ASN A 106 -31.04 11.46 -21.79
CA ASN A 106 -31.21 12.69 -21.00
C ASN A 106 -29.89 13.25 -20.46
N GLY A 107 -28.74 12.72 -20.95
CA GLY A 107 -27.41 13.08 -20.46
C GLY A 107 -26.91 12.17 -19.33
N ILE A 108 -25.69 12.45 -18.88
CA ILE A 108 -24.96 11.63 -17.90
C ILE A 108 -24.75 12.45 -16.61
N THR A 109 -25.15 11.90 -15.49
CA THR A 109 -24.79 12.42 -14.16
C THR A 109 -23.69 11.53 -13.56
N LEU A 110 -22.50 12.13 -13.29
CA LEU A 110 -21.39 11.40 -12.70
C LEU A 110 -21.57 11.36 -11.18
N MET A 111 -21.50 10.17 -10.63
CA MET A 111 -21.55 9.91 -9.18
C MET A 111 -20.16 9.95 -8.58
N ASP A 112 -20.06 10.53 -7.38
CA ASP A 112 -18.89 10.33 -6.54
C ASP A 112 -18.94 8.99 -5.80
N ARG A 113 -17.92 8.72 -4.95
CA ARG A 113 -17.87 7.48 -4.17
C ARG A 113 -19.03 7.36 -3.17
N ALA A 114 -19.42 8.46 -2.52
CA ALA A 114 -20.49 8.45 -1.52
C ALA A 114 -21.86 8.18 -2.17
N ASP A 115 -22.09 8.76 -3.34
CA ASP A 115 -23.27 8.52 -4.17
C ASP A 115 -23.34 7.07 -4.63
N SER A 116 -22.22 6.52 -5.12
CA SER A 116 -22.08 5.13 -5.57
C SER A 116 -22.36 4.15 -4.42
N GLU A 117 -21.79 4.40 -3.22
CA GLU A 117 -22.10 3.62 -2.02
C GLU A 117 -23.56 3.74 -1.58
N GLY A 118 -24.18 4.92 -1.80
CA GLY A 118 -25.60 5.16 -1.57
C GLY A 118 -26.47 4.30 -2.48
N ALA A 119 -26.17 4.32 -3.77
CA ALA A 119 -26.88 3.53 -4.79
C ALA A 119 -26.75 2.01 -4.54
N VAL A 120 -25.54 1.52 -4.21
CA VAL A 120 -25.34 0.11 -3.85
C VAL A 120 -26.17 -0.27 -2.62
N LYS A 121 -26.26 0.60 -1.62
CA LYS A 121 -27.11 0.37 -0.44
C LYS A 121 -28.58 0.30 -0.81
N GLU A 122 -29.07 1.20 -1.66
CA GLU A 122 -30.48 1.23 -2.08
C GLU A 122 -30.86 -0.05 -2.85
N VAL A 123 -29.98 -0.49 -3.77
CA VAL A 123 -30.16 -1.76 -4.49
C VAL A 123 -30.19 -2.94 -3.52
N LYS A 124 -29.22 -3.03 -2.59
CA LYS A 124 -29.17 -4.07 -1.56
C LYS A 124 -30.46 -4.11 -0.73
N ASP A 125 -30.91 -2.94 -0.26
CA ASP A 125 -32.11 -2.83 0.58
C ASP A 125 -33.38 -3.19 -0.23
N GLY A 126 -33.46 -2.83 -1.52
CA GLY A 126 -34.51 -3.21 -2.44
C GLY A 126 -34.58 -4.72 -2.68
N LEU A 127 -33.44 -5.39 -2.79
CA LEU A 127 -33.32 -6.85 -2.87
C LEU A 127 -33.56 -7.55 -1.54
N LYS A 128 -33.72 -6.82 -0.44
CA LYS A 128 -33.90 -7.32 0.94
C LYS A 128 -32.74 -8.19 1.45
N LEU A 129 -31.53 -8.00 0.92
CA LEU A 129 -30.35 -8.77 1.25
C LEU A 129 -29.68 -8.24 2.53
N GLY A 130 -29.06 -9.13 3.30
CA GLY A 130 -28.31 -8.80 4.52
C GLY A 130 -29.15 -8.24 5.67
N LYS A 131 -30.49 -8.33 5.63
CA LYS A 131 -31.35 -7.79 6.69
C LYS A 131 -31.20 -8.60 7.99
N GLY A 132 -30.73 -7.93 9.04
CA GLY A 132 -30.51 -8.56 10.35
C GLY A 132 -29.17 -9.29 10.47
N ASP A 133 -28.43 -9.48 9.40
CA ASP A 133 -27.09 -10.05 9.40
C ASP A 133 -26.03 -8.96 9.60
N ARG A 134 -25.31 -9.06 10.74
CA ARG A 134 -24.25 -8.10 11.12
C ARG A 134 -22.91 -8.37 10.44
N SER A 135 -22.72 -9.60 9.98
CA SER A 135 -21.53 -10.03 9.25
C SER A 135 -21.63 -9.69 7.77
N TYR A 136 -22.80 -9.18 7.33
CA TYR A 136 -23.02 -8.82 5.93
C TYR A 136 -22.08 -7.69 5.49
N PRO A 137 -21.48 -7.78 4.30
CA PRO A 137 -20.57 -6.77 3.79
C PRO A 137 -21.17 -5.37 3.77
N LYS A 138 -20.36 -4.38 4.19
CA LYS A 138 -20.74 -2.97 4.16
C LYS A 138 -20.88 -2.47 2.72
N LYS A 139 -21.65 -1.39 2.53
CA LYS A 139 -21.84 -0.77 1.21
C LYS A 139 -20.51 -0.40 0.52
N SER A 140 -19.50 0.03 1.28
CA SER A 140 -18.16 0.32 0.75
C SER A 140 -17.45 -0.94 0.27
N THR A 141 -17.52 -2.04 1.03
CA THR A 141 -16.94 -3.34 0.65
C THR A 141 -17.62 -3.91 -0.58
N LEU A 142 -18.96 -3.82 -0.66
CA LEU A 142 -19.71 -4.23 -1.83
C LEU A 142 -19.28 -3.45 -3.09
N LEU A 143 -19.21 -2.13 -2.99
CA LEU A 143 -18.75 -1.27 -4.09
C LEU A 143 -17.32 -1.60 -4.50
N ASP A 144 -16.41 -1.80 -3.54
CA ASP A 144 -15.00 -2.15 -3.81
C ASP A 144 -14.90 -3.50 -4.54
N MET A 145 -15.70 -4.50 -4.15
CA MET A 145 -15.72 -5.81 -4.83
C MET A 145 -16.28 -5.71 -6.25
N ILE A 146 -17.35 -4.92 -6.45
CA ILE A 146 -17.94 -4.67 -7.78
C ILE A 146 -16.90 -3.98 -8.69
N SER A 147 -16.27 -2.91 -8.20
CA SER A 147 -15.26 -2.16 -8.96
C SER A 147 -14.05 -3.04 -9.31
N LYS A 148 -13.51 -3.79 -8.34
CA LYS A 148 -12.38 -4.69 -8.57
C LYS A 148 -12.71 -5.81 -9.56
N SER A 149 -13.89 -6.42 -9.45
CA SER A 149 -14.36 -7.46 -10.37
C SER A 149 -14.37 -6.94 -11.81
N ARG A 150 -14.89 -5.73 -12.02
CA ARG A 150 -14.90 -5.10 -13.36
C ARG A 150 -13.48 -4.76 -13.84
N ASN A 151 -12.68 -4.09 -13.02
CA ASN A 151 -11.35 -3.64 -13.44
C ASN A 151 -10.35 -4.79 -13.68
N LYS A 152 -10.54 -5.93 -13.01
CA LYS A 152 -9.75 -7.16 -13.22
C LYS A 152 -10.38 -8.12 -14.22
N GLU A 153 -11.59 -7.82 -14.70
CA GLU A 153 -12.37 -8.68 -15.62
C GLU A 153 -12.55 -10.11 -15.12
N VAL A 154 -12.77 -10.27 -13.82
CA VAL A 154 -13.03 -11.56 -13.15
C VAL A 154 -14.40 -11.54 -12.46
N SER A 155 -15.03 -12.70 -12.29
CA SER A 155 -16.28 -12.77 -11.53
C SER A 155 -16.08 -12.38 -10.06
N ILE A 156 -17.13 -11.87 -9.41
CA ILE A 156 -17.10 -11.58 -7.97
C ILE A 156 -16.79 -12.85 -7.18
N ASP A 157 -17.33 -13.99 -7.58
CA ASP A 157 -17.03 -15.28 -6.96
C ASP A 157 -15.52 -15.61 -7.00
N THR A 158 -14.91 -15.50 -8.18
CA THR A 158 -13.45 -15.71 -8.33
C THR A 158 -12.66 -14.73 -7.47
N LEU A 159 -13.05 -13.46 -7.46
CA LEU A 159 -12.37 -12.42 -6.69
C LEU A 159 -12.47 -12.67 -5.18
N VAL A 160 -13.65 -13.00 -4.68
CA VAL A 160 -13.90 -13.26 -3.26
C VAL A 160 -13.11 -14.50 -2.79
N ASN A 161 -13.13 -15.58 -3.58
CA ASN A 161 -12.40 -16.80 -3.25
C ASN A 161 -10.87 -16.59 -3.22
N SER A 162 -10.34 -15.69 -4.05
CA SER A 162 -8.89 -15.41 -4.13
C SER A 162 -8.40 -14.34 -3.15
N GLU A 163 -9.19 -13.31 -2.87
CA GLU A 163 -8.75 -12.13 -2.10
C GLU A 163 -9.48 -11.90 -0.78
N ALA A 164 -10.73 -12.39 -0.65
CA ALA A 164 -11.60 -12.11 0.48
C ALA A 164 -12.45 -13.32 0.89
N PHE A 165 -11.80 -14.48 1.09
CA PHE A 165 -12.47 -15.76 1.35
C PHE A 165 -13.49 -15.73 2.49
N HIS A 166 -13.31 -14.86 3.49
CA HIS A 166 -14.27 -14.64 4.56
C HIS A 166 -15.64 -14.11 4.06
N LEU A 167 -15.71 -13.60 2.83
CA LEU A 167 -16.94 -13.13 2.18
C LEU A 167 -17.52 -14.15 1.18
N ALA A 168 -16.92 -15.33 1.05
CA ALA A 168 -17.31 -16.33 0.03
C ALA A 168 -18.79 -16.74 0.13
N THR A 169 -19.37 -16.78 1.33
CA THR A 169 -20.78 -17.10 1.56
C THR A 169 -21.74 -16.07 0.95
N TYR A 170 -21.28 -14.84 0.69
CA TYR A 170 -22.07 -13.75 0.14
C TYR A 170 -21.84 -13.52 -1.35
N ALA A 171 -20.96 -14.27 -2.01
CA ALA A 171 -20.55 -14.04 -3.40
C ALA A 171 -21.75 -13.96 -4.38
N SER A 172 -22.69 -14.90 -4.28
CA SER A 172 -23.90 -14.92 -5.11
C SER A 172 -24.80 -13.69 -4.89
N GLU A 173 -24.95 -13.24 -3.66
CA GLU A 173 -25.73 -12.04 -3.34
C GLU A 173 -25.01 -10.76 -3.81
N MET A 174 -23.69 -10.72 -3.71
CA MET A 174 -22.90 -9.62 -4.27
C MET A 174 -23.04 -9.51 -5.78
N GLU A 175 -23.10 -10.64 -6.50
CA GLU A 175 -23.38 -10.65 -7.94
C GLU A 175 -24.76 -10.12 -8.29
N GLN A 176 -25.78 -10.46 -7.47
CA GLN A 176 -27.14 -9.91 -7.64
C GLN A 176 -27.14 -8.40 -7.43
N ILE A 177 -26.42 -7.92 -6.39
CA ILE A 177 -26.28 -6.48 -6.13
C ILE A 177 -25.54 -5.79 -7.28
N ALA A 178 -24.47 -6.38 -7.82
CA ALA A 178 -23.73 -5.83 -8.95
C ALA A 178 -24.61 -5.65 -10.19
N LYS A 179 -25.41 -6.67 -10.52
CA LYS A 179 -26.40 -6.60 -11.63
C LYS A 179 -27.46 -5.54 -11.36
N GLY A 180 -28.01 -5.51 -10.15
CA GLY A 180 -29.00 -4.51 -9.74
C GLY A 180 -28.44 -3.09 -9.78
N TYR A 181 -27.18 -2.90 -9.37
CA TYR A 181 -26.49 -1.62 -9.39
C TYR A 181 -26.27 -1.10 -10.83
N ALA A 182 -25.90 -1.97 -11.76
CA ALA A 182 -25.76 -1.59 -13.17
C ALA A 182 -27.11 -1.15 -13.77
N ILE A 183 -28.20 -1.88 -13.46
CA ILE A 183 -29.57 -1.52 -13.91
C ILE A 183 -30.01 -0.19 -13.27
N TYR A 184 -29.80 -0.02 -11.96
CA TYR A 184 -30.15 1.19 -11.22
C TYR A 184 -29.48 2.42 -11.84
N LYS A 185 -28.16 2.35 -12.08
CA LYS A 185 -27.42 3.44 -12.71
C LYS A 185 -28.04 3.84 -14.06
N LYS A 186 -28.29 2.86 -14.90
CA LYS A 186 -28.84 3.11 -16.24
C LYS A 186 -30.26 3.71 -16.20
N GLN A 187 -31.12 3.21 -15.30
CA GLN A 187 -32.49 3.73 -15.12
C GLN A 187 -32.53 5.19 -14.67
N HIS A 188 -31.54 5.63 -13.88
CA HIS A 188 -31.50 6.99 -13.32
C HIS A 188 -30.52 7.94 -14.04
N GLY A 189 -29.96 7.52 -15.18
CA GLY A 189 -29.00 8.36 -15.92
C GLY A 189 -27.67 8.60 -15.19
N LEU A 190 -27.27 7.67 -14.31
CA LEU A 190 -26.10 7.77 -13.44
C LEU A 190 -24.93 6.96 -13.96
N MET A 191 -23.72 7.48 -13.81
CA MET A 191 -22.46 6.77 -14.07
C MET A 191 -21.50 6.90 -12.89
N ASP A 192 -20.77 5.84 -12.59
CA ASP A 192 -19.57 5.93 -11.75
C ASP A 192 -18.31 6.07 -12.59
N TYR A 193 -17.14 6.21 -11.91
CA TYR A 193 -15.87 6.37 -12.61
C TYR A 193 -15.50 5.17 -13.47
N ASP A 194 -15.80 3.95 -13.03
CA ASP A 194 -15.51 2.75 -13.82
C ASP A 194 -16.31 2.71 -15.10
N ASP A 195 -17.59 3.12 -15.07
CA ASP A 195 -18.47 3.16 -16.23
C ASP A 195 -17.90 4.02 -17.38
N LEU A 196 -17.19 5.11 -17.05
CA LEU A 196 -16.62 6.00 -18.07
C LEU A 196 -15.68 5.25 -19.02
N LEU A 197 -14.83 4.39 -18.48
CA LEU A 197 -13.86 3.64 -19.29
C LEU A 197 -14.56 2.51 -20.08
N PHE A 198 -15.43 1.76 -19.43
CA PHE A 198 -16.13 0.64 -20.05
C PHE A 198 -17.07 1.09 -21.17
N TYR A 199 -17.85 2.16 -20.94
CA TYR A 199 -18.73 2.68 -22.00
C TYR A 199 -17.98 3.34 -23.14
N LEU A 200 -16.83 3.99 -22.86
CA LEU A 200 -15.97 4.49 -23.93
C LEU A 200 -15.43 3.34 -24.79
N GLU A 201 -14.92 2.28 -24.18
CA GLU A 201 -14.45 1.12 -24.91
C GLU A 201 -15.56 0.51 -25.76
N GLU A 202 -16.74 0.27 -25.16
CA GLU A 202 -17.92 -0.28 -25.85
C GLU A 202 -18.33 0.58 -27.04
N LEU A 203 -18.39 1.90 -26.85
CA LEU A 203 -18.72 2.87 -27.92
C LEU A 203 -17.71 2.82 -29.04
N LEU A 204 -16.40 2.85 -28.73
CA LEU A 204 -15.35 2.78 -29.72
C LEU A 204 -15.31 1.43 -30.48
N GLN A 205 -15.75 0.33 -29.86
CA GLN A 205 -15.88 -0.96 -30.53
C GLN A 205 -17.06 -1.00 -31.49
N LYS A 206 -18.22 -0.47 -31.09
CA LYS A 206 -19.48 -0.51 -31.84
C LYS A 206 -19.55 0.53 -32.96
N ASP A 207 -19.19 1.76 -32.65
CA ASP A 207 -19.27 2.88 -33.59
C ASP A 207 -17.92 3.10 -34.32
N LYS A 208 -17.83 2.51 -35.52
CA LYS A 208 -16.68 2.64 -36.39
C LYS A 208 -16.49 4.10 -36.91
N PHE A 209 -17.58 4.84 -37.07
CA PHE A 209 -17.53 6.21 -37.59
C PHE A 209 -16.92 7.13 -36.53
N LEU A 210 -17.43 7.09 -35.33
CA LEU A 210 -16.88 7.84 -34.20
C LEU A 210 -15.41 7.48 -33.97
N ARG A 211 -15.08 6.18 -33.94
CA ARG A 211 -13.69 5.73 -33.77
C ARG A 211 -12.77 6.29 -34.85
N ASN A 212 -13.18 6.28 -36.12
CA ASN A 212 -12.36 6.82 -37.20
C ASN A 212 -12.27 8.34 -37.15
N SER A 213 -13.33 9.04 -36.74
CA SER A 213 -13.32 10.48 -36.49
C SER A 213 -12.32 10.86 -35.41
N LEU A 214 -12.32 10.13 -34.29
CA LEU A 214 -11.35 10.37 -33.21
C LEU A 214 -9.90 10.05 -33.64
N ARG A 215 -9.67 9.00 -34.43
CA ARG A 215 -8.36 8.69 -35.01
C ARG A 215 -7.86 9.77 -35.96
N SER A 216 -8.75 10.33 -36.77
CA SER A 216 -8.40 11.43 -37.70
C SER A 216 -8.10 12.71 -36.94
N ARG A 217 -8.79 12.95 -35.83
CA ARG A 217 -8.56 14.10 -34.96
C ARG A 217 -7.26 13.96 -34.19
N TYR A 218 -7.04 12.82 -33.50
CA TYR A 218 -5.87 12.60 -32.64
C TYR A 218 -4.84 11.75 -33.37
N GLN A 219 -4.01 12.39 -34.17
CA GLN A 219 -3.00 11.73 -35.00
C GLN A 219 -1.80 11.26 -34.17
N TYR A 220 -1.54 11.89 -33.03
CA TYR A 220 -0.48 11.55 -32.11
C TYR A 220 -1.03 11.37 -30.71
N ILE A 221 -0.77 10.20 -30.13
CA ILE A 221 -1.23 9.83 -28.78
C ILE A 221 0.00 9.60 -27.91
N MET A 222 0.06 10.28 -26.75
CA MET A 222 1.10 10.03 -25.75
C MET A 222 0.46 9.59 -24.44
N VAL A 223 1.02 8.55 -23.86
CA VAL A 223 0.55 7.98 -22.60
C VAL A 223 1.71 7.89 -21.61
N ASP A 224 1.59 8.63 -20.51
CA ASP A 224 2.54 8.58 -19.40
C ASP A 224 2.13 7.52 -18.37
N GLU A 225 3.11 6.98 -17.64
CA GLU A 225 2.93 5.93 -16.63
C GLU A 225 2.14 4.72 -17.16
N TYR A 226 2.47 4.26 -18.37
CA TYR A 226 1.71 3.21 -19.08
C TYR A 226 1.65 1.89 -18.30
N GLN A 227 2.61 1.59 -17.44
CA GLN A 227 2.62 0.42 -16.55
C GLN A 227 1.50 0.44 -15.48
N ASP A 228 0.89 1.59 -15.24
CA ASP A 228 -0.21 1.73 -14.28
C ASP A 228 -1.60 1.69 -14.94
N THR A 229 -1.66 1.42 -16.24
CA THR A 229 -2.93 1.27 -16.96
C THR A 229 -3.60 -0.05 -16.62
N ASN A 230 -4.94 -0.05 -16.56
CA ASN A 230 -5.72 -1.28 -16.53
C ASN A 230 -5.97 -1.83 -17.95
N LEU A 231 -6.54 -3.03 -18.06
CA LEU A 231 -6.78 -3.69 -19.35
C LEU A 231 -7.66 -2.84 -20.29
N VAL A 232 -8.72 -2.21 -19.75
CA VAL A 232 -9.64 -1.36 -20.52
C VAL A 232 -8.92 -0.13 -21.08
N GLN A 233 -8.07 0.52 -20.29
CA GLN A 233 -7.29 1.68 -20.73
C GLN A 233 -6.32 1.32 -21.86
N ALA A 234 -5.62 0.18 -21.74
CA ALA A 234 -4.74 -0.30 -22.80
C ALA A 234 -5.50 -0.58 -24.12
N ARG A 235 -6.70 -1.20 -24.03
CA ARG A 235 -7.55 -1.44 -25.22
C ARG A 235 -8.10 -0.14 -25.81
N ILE A 236 -8.46 0.86 -24.99
CA ILE A 236 -8.87 2.20 -25.49
C ILE A 236 -7.73 2.83 -26.29
N VAL A 237 -6.49 2.77 -25.80
CA VAL A 237 -5.30 3.28 -26.55
C VAL A 237 -5.18 2.55 -27.88
N GLY A 238 -5.28 1.23 -27.91
CA GLY A 238 -5.25 0.43 -29.15
C GLY A 238 -6.39 0.76 -30.11
N LEU A 239 -7.60 0.99 -29.60
CA LEU A 239 -8.75 1.40 -30.41
C LEU A 239 -8.58 2.78 -31.02
N LEU A 240 -7.97 3.72 -30.29
CA LEU A 240 -7.72 5.09 -30.76
C LEU A 240 -6.55 5.16 -31.74
N ALA A 241 -5.43 4.51 -31.44
CA ALA A 241 -4.23 4.56 -32.29
C ALA A 241 -4.33 3.68 -33.53
N GLY A 242 -4.97 2.51 -33.43
CA GLY A 242 -4.87 1.46 -34.45
C GLY A 242 -3.49 0.78 -34.40
N LYS A 243 -3.26 -0.23 -35.23
CA LYS A 243 -2.04 -1.05 -35.17
C LYS A 243 -0.76 -0.29 -35.47
N ASN A 244 -0.80 0.65 -36.41
CA ASN A 244 0.35 1.40 -36.93
C ASN A 244 0.28 2.91 -36.59
N GLY A 245 -0.56 3.27 -35.61
CA GLY A 245 -0.76 4.67 -35.22
C GLY A 245 0.44 5.26 -34.47
N ASN A 246 0.53 6.59 -34.50
CA ASN A 246 1.60 7.30 -33.79
C ASN A 246 1.26 7.36 -32.29
N VAL A 247 1.56 6.29 -31.57
CA VAL A 247 1.41 6.19 -30.13
C VAL A 247 2.76 6.12 -29.45
N MET A 248 2.98 6.97 -28.44
CA MET A 248 4.13 6.91 -27.56
C MET A 248 3.67 6.52 -26.18
N ALA A 249 4.00 5.31 -25.75
CA ALA A 249 3.82 4.86 -24.38
C ALA A 249 5.13 5.04 -23.61
N VAL A 250 5.06 5.74 -22.47
CA VAL A 250 6.22 5.94 -21.59
C VAL A 250 5.91 5.31 -20.24
N GLY A 251 6.83 4.50 -19.72
CA GLY A 251 6.61 3.85 -18.45
C GLY A 251 7.83 3.14 -17.91
N ASP A 252 7.65 2.58 -16.71
CA ASP A 252 8.64 1.77 -16.01
C ASP A 252 7.94 0.56 -15.40
N ASP A 253 8.12 -0.61 -15.99
CA ASP A 253 7.57 -1.87 -15.48
C ASP A 253 7.93 -2.13 -14.01
N ALA A 254 9.13 -1.72 -13.60
CA ALA A 254 9.60 -1.80 -12.22
C ALA A 254 8.89 -0.83 -11.26
N GLN A 255 8.12 0.12 -11.75
CA GLN A 255 7.30 1.02 -10.93
C GLN A 255 5.80 0.71 -10.97
N SER A 256 5.38 -0.44 -11.49
CA SER A 256 3.99 -0.90 -11.46
C SER A 256 3.63 -1.43 -10.07
N ILE A 257 2.98 -0.58 -9.26
CA ILE A 257 2.62 -0.84 -7.85
C ILE A 257 1.15 -0.55 -7.53
N TYR A 258 0.27 -0.50 -8.53
CA TYR A 258 -1.15 -0.21 -8.37
C TYR A 258 -2.08 -1.36 -8.82
N SER A 259 -1.61 -2.62 -8.74
CA SER A 259 -2.45 -3.78 -9.09
C SER A 259 -3.72 -3.86 -8.24
N PHE A 260 -3.68 -3.39 -6.99
CA PHE A 260 -4.85 -3.30 -6.12
C PHE A 260 -5.94 -2.32 -6.64
N ARG A 261 -5.60 -1.43 -7.59
CA ARG A 261 -6.51 -0.54 -8.32
C ARG A 261 -6.85 -1.05 -9.73
N GLY A 262 -6.42 -2.26 -10.07
CA GLY A 262 -6.66 -2.86 -11.38
C GLY A 262 -5.58 -2.58 -12.42
N ALA A 263 -4.47 -1.92 -12.06
CA ALA A 263 -3.33 -1.80 -12.97
C ALA A 263 -2.75 -3.18 -13.31
N ASP A 264 -2.34 -3.35 -14.56
CA ASP A 264 -1.76 -4.60 -15.04
C ASP A 264 -0.45 -4.34 -15.74
N VAL A 265 0.65 -4.76 -15.12
CA VAL A 265 2.00 -4.61 -15.67
C VAL A 265 2.16 -5.30 -17.04
N THR A 266 1.35 -6.30 -17.32
CA THR A 266 1.39 -6.99 -18.63
C THR A 266 1.05 -6.07 -19.79
N ASN A 267 0.35 -4.95 -19.57
CA ASN A 267 0.04 -3.98 -20.61
C ASN A 267 1.30 -3.36 -21.21
N ILE A 268 2.28 -2.95 -20.38
CA ILE A 268 3.52 -2.40 -20.89
C ILE A 268 4.42 -3.49 -21.49
N LEU A 269 4.42 -4.68 -20.88
CA LEU A 269 5.22 -5.81 -21.36
C LEU A 269 4.75 -6.32 -22.73
N LYS A 270 3.42 -6.33 -22.94
CA LYS A 270 2.80 -6.79 -24.20
C LYS A 270 2.52 -5.66 -25.19
N PHE A 271 2.97 -4.45 -24.94
CA PHE A 271 2.79 -3.34 -25.88
C PHE A 271 3.31 -3.67 -27.30
N PRO A 272 4.48 -4.35 -27.46
CA PRO A 272 4.94 -4.78 -28.78
C PRO A 272 4.06 -5.83 -29.48
N ASP A 273 3.20 -6.52 -28.73
CA ASP A 273 2.25 -7.50 -29.31
C ASP A 273 0.96 -6.83 -29.80
N ILE A 274 0.65 -5.62 -29.29
CA ILE A 274 -0.56 -4.86 -29.62
C ILE A 274 -0.36 -4.04 -30.90
N PHE A 275 0.84 -3.46 -31.07
CA PHE A 275 1.19 -2.56 -32.17
C PHE A 275 2.21 -3.19 -33.09
N GLU A 276 2.16 -2.83 -34.36
CA GLU A 276 3.10 -3.33 -35.39
C GLU A 276 4.34 -2.40 -35.46
N ASP A 277 5.52 -2.96 -35.70
CA ASP A 277 6.79 -2.24 -35.87
C ASP A 277 7.14 -1.28 -34.71
N VAL A 278 6.93 -1.72 -33.48
CA VAL A 278 7.18 -0.90 -32.29
C VAL A 278 8.66 -0.59 -32.13
N LYS A 279 8.98 0.69 -32.09
CA LYS A 279 10.31 1.16 -31.67
C LYS A 279 10.42 1.15 -30.15
N ILE A 280 11.35 0.38 -29.61
CA ILE A 280 11.63 0.35 -28.15
C ILE A 280 12.86 1.21 -27.88
N VAL A 281 12.72 2.21 -27.01
CA VAL A 281 13.81 3.07 -26.54
C VAL A 281 13.96 2.90 -25.03
N ARG A 282 15.21 2.71 -24.55
CA ARG A 282 15.51 2.55 -23.12
C ARG A 282 16.18 3.82 -22.60
N LEU A 283 15.58 4.42 -21.56
CA LEU A 283 16.18 5.56 -20.85
C LEU A 283 16.84 5.01 -19.57
N GLU A 284 18.14 4.79 -19.63
CA GLU A 284 18.91 4.17 -18.55
C GLU A 284 19.76 5.17 -17.77
N GLN A 285 20.07 6.35 -18.35
CA GLN A 285 20.79 7.40 -17.64
C GLN A 285 19.90 8.05 -16.60
N ASN A 286 20.31 7.96 -15.34
CA ASN A 286 19.60 8.51 -14.18
C ASN A 286 20.19 9.88 -13.80
N TYR A 287 19.32 10.85 -13.53
CA TYR A 287 19.70 12.23 -13.13
C TYR A 287 19.35 12.53 -11.67
N ARG A 288 18.80 11.55 -10.94
CA ARG A 288 18.30 11.72 -9.58
C ARG A 288 19.30 11.21 -8.54
N SER A 289 19.67 9.95 -8.62
CA SER A 289 20.36 9.22 -7.57
C SER A 289 21.85 9.04 -7.86
N THR A 290 22.64 8.84 -6.82
CA THR A 290 24.07 8.49 -6.91
C THR A 290 24.25 7.04 -7.37
N GLN A 291 25.41 6.72 -7.95
CA GLN A 291 25.71 5.38 -8.48
C GLN A 291 25.57 4.26 -7.43
N PRO A 292 26.03 4.38 -6.16
CA PRO A 292 25.82 3.32 -5.18
C PRO A 292 24.36 2.99 -4.90
N ILE A 293 23.44 3.98 -4.97
CA ILE A 293 22.00 3.74 -4.84
C ILE A 293 21.49 3.01 -6.06
N LEU A 294 21.96 3.36 -7.27
CA LEU A 294 21.56 2.68 -8.51
C LEU A 294 22.07 1.24 -8.57
N ASP A 295 23.26 0.98 -8.09
CA ASP A 295 23.80 -0.39 -8.04
C ASP A 295 22.92 -1.30 -7.16
N LEU A 296 22.50 -0.81 -5.99
CA LEU A 296 21.56 -1.51 -5.13
C LEU A 296 20.21 -1.72 -5.83
N THR A 297 19.66 -0.68 -6.46
CA THR A 297 18.33 -0.78 -7.11
C THR A 297 18.36 -1.67 -8.36
N ASN A 298 19.45 -1.69 -9.12
CA ASN A 298 19.65 -2.64 -10.21
C ASN A 298 19.66 -4.07 -9.67
N ALA A 299 20.38 -4.35 -8.57
CA ALA A 299 20.43 -5.67 -7.96
C ALA A 299 19.04 -6.13 -7.44
N ILE A 300 18.24 -5.23 -6.87
CA ILE A 300 16.84 -5.55 -6.49
C ILE A 300 16.03 -6.00 -7.70
N LEU A 301 16.20 -5.33 -8.85
CA LEU A 301 15.50 -5.68 -10.09
C LEU A 301 16.04 -6.94 -10.74
N ASP A 302 17.32 -7.26 -10.57
CA ASP A 302 17.90 -8.49 -11.14
C ASP A 302 17.20 -9.74 -10.61
N GLY A 303 16.70 -9.71 -9.39
CA GLY A 303 15.88 -10.78 -8.81
C GLY A 303 14.43 -10.87 -9.35
N ALA A 304 13.95 -9.95 -10.21
CA ALA A 304 12.60 -10.01 -10.76
C ALA A 304 12.50 -11.01 -11.93
N GLU A 305 11.44 -11.84 -11.91
CA GLU A 305 11.24 -12.88 -12.94
C GLU A 305 10.82 -12.31 -14.29
N ILE A 306 9.95 -11.28 -14.29
CA ILE A 306 9.40 -10.68 -15.51
C ILE A 306 9.68 -9.20 -15.50
N LYS A 307 10.52 -8.75 -16.42
CA LYS A 307 10.96 -7.35 -16.54
C LYS A 307 11.47 -7.05 -17.94
N PHE A 308 11.51 -5.76 -18.28
CA PHE A 308 12.37 -5.30 -19.38
C PHE A 308 13.82 -5.26 -18.90
N ASP A 309 14.73 -5.74 -19.74
CA ASP A 309 16.16 -5.63 -19.48
C ASP A 309 16.59 -4.16 -19.57
N LYS A 310 17.06 -3.63 -18.44
CA LYS A 310 17.56 -2.25 -18.29
C LYS A 310 18.52 -2.17 -17.11
N LYS A 311 19.56 -1.34 -17.26
CA LYS A 311 20.53 -1.09 -16.19
C LYS A 311 20.72 0.40 -15.99
N LEU A 312 20.27 0.92 -14.84
CA LEU A 312 20.40 2.34 -14.53
C LEU A 312 21.84 2.70 -14.19
N PHE A 313 22.31 3.81 -14.77
CA PHE A 313 23.61 4.40 -14.47
C PHE A 313 23.51 5.93 -14.36
N THR A 314 24.48 6.54 -13.72
CA THR A 314 24.58 8.00 -13.60
C THR A 314 26.01 8.48 -13.84
N GLU A 315 26.16 9.71 -14.28
CA GLU A 315 27.46 10.38 -14.33
C GLU A 315 27.90 10.87 -12.95
N GLN A 316 26.98 10.88 -11.95
CA GLN A 316 27.29 11.17 -10.55
C GLN A 316 27.87 9.94 -9.86
N THR A 317 29.14 9.68 -10.09
CA THR A 317 29.83 8.48 -9.59
C THR A 317 30.16 8.53 -8.11
N TRP A 318 30.10 9.70 -7.47
CA TRP A 318 30.36 9.90 -6.05
C TRP A 318 29.05 9.79 -5.23
N GLY A 319 29.16 9.26 -4.03
CA GLY A 319 28.05 9.09 -3.10
C GLY A 319 28.39 8.07 -2.02
N SER A 320 27.73 8.18 -0.86
CA SER A 320 27.83 7.16 0.18
C SER A 320 27.10 5.89 -0.25
N LYS A 321 27.64 4.73 0.16
CA LYS A 321 26.90 3.47 0.01
C LYS A 321 25.59 3.55 0.81
N PRO A 322 24.51 2.89 0.31
CA PRO A 322 23.34 2.64 1.13
C PRO A 322 23.70 1.98 2.46
N GLN A 323 22.92 2.26 3.50
CA GLN A 323 23.15 1.69 4.83
C GLN A 323 22.02 0.73 5.20
N LEU A 324 22.35 -0.42 5.77
CA LEU A 324 21.42 -1.33 6.40
C LEU A 324 21.56 -1.21 7.92
N MET A 325 20.61 -0.56 8.57
CA MET A 325 20.54 -0.50 10.03
C MET A 325 19.83 -1.74 10.58
N VAL A 326 20.44 -2.39 11.56
CA VAL A 326 19.88 -3.54 12.27
C VAL A 326 19.70 -3.17 13.76
N PRO A 327 18.58 -2.50 14.11
CA PRO A 327 18.21 -2.22 15.48
C PRO A 327 17.92 -3.52 16.25
N LEU A 328 18.09 -3.52 17.58
CA LEU A 328 17.83 -4.70 18.43
C LEU A 328 16.37 -5.14 18.39
N SER A 329 15.44 -4.19 18.23
CA SER A 329 14.01 -4.47 18.17
C SER A 329 13.28 -3.44 17.32
N ASP A 330 12.00 -3.72 17.00
CA ASP A 330 11.10 -2.77 16.34
C ASP A 330 10.84 -1.50 17.19
N PHE A 331 10.91 -1.61 18.50
CA PHE A 331 10.87 -0.44 19.39
C PHE A 331 12.15 0.39 19.28
N SER A 332 13.31 -0.25 19.37
CA SER A 332 14.61 0.40 19.21
C SER A 332 14.75 1.06 17.83
N GLN A 333 14.15 0.44 16.78
CA GLN A 333 14.12 1.02 15.44
C GLN A 333 13.60 2.45 15.44
N SER A 334 12.51 2.74 16.14
CA SER A 334 11.93 4.09 16.17
C SER A 334 12.89 5.12 16.73
N ASN A 335 13.64 4.77 17.77
CA ASN A 335 14.64 5.66 18.37
C ASN A 335 15.86 5.83 17.46
N ARG A 336 16.38 4.74 16.86
CA ARG A 336 17.55 4.82 15.95
C ARG A 336 17.21 5.60 14.67
N VAL A 337 16.01 5.42 14.14
CA VAL A 337 15.51 6.20 12.99
C VAL A 337 15.40 7.68 13.36
N LEU A 338 14.91 8.00 14.56
CA LEU A 338 14.84 9.37 15.06
C LEU A 338 16.23 10.03 15.16
N ASP A 339 17.22 9.31 15.71
CA ASP A 339 18.62 9.79 15.77
C ASP A 339 19.13 10.13 14.36
N ARG A 340 18.88 9.26 13.39
CA ARG A 340 19.28 9.49 11.98
C ARG A 340 18.53 10.64 11.33
N ILE A 341 17.25 10.81 11.61
CA ILE A 341 16.47 11.96 11.13
C ILE A 341 17.13 13.26 11.60
N ILE A 342 17.48 13.36 12.89
CA ILE A 342 18.10 14.56 13.46
C ILE A 342 19.47 14.89 12.79
N GLU A 343 20.26 13.87 12.45
CA GLU A 343 21.51 14.05 11.73
C GLU A 343 21.27 14.52 10.29
N LEU A 344 20.33 13.87 9.59
CA LEU A 344 20.03 14.15 8.19
C LEU A 344 19.37 15.51 8.00
N GLN A 345 18.51 15.95 8.93
CA GLN A 345 17.94 17.29 8.92
C GLN A 345 19.01 18.39 8.97
N LYS A 346 20.04 18.19 9.79
CA LYS A 346 21.16 19.14 9.87
C LYS A 346 21.97 19.20 8.58
N LYS A 347 22.02 18.10 7.82
CA LYS A 347 22.79 17.99 6.58
C LYS A 347 22.04 18.44 5.34
N HIS A 348 20.73 18.19 5.26
CA HIS A 348 19.95 18.35 4.04
C HIS A 348 18.75 19.31 4.17
N GLY A 349 18.36 19.69 5.39
CA GLY A 349 17.06 20.30 5.68
C GLY A 349 15.98 19.27 5.98
N PRO A 350 14.99 19.60 6.83
CA PRO A 350 13.95 18.64 7.24
C PRO A 350 13.03 18.22 6.11
N GLU A 351 12.73 19.10 5.16
CA GLU A 351 11.89 18.85 4.00
C GLU A 351 12.50 17.85 3.00
N GLU A 352 13.82 17.67 3.05
CA GLU A 352 14.59 16.77 2.20
C GLU A 352 14.85 15.40 2.84
N VAL A 353 14.16 15.10 3.96
CA VAL A 353 14.26 13.81 4.67
C VAL A 353 12.89 13.13 4.67
N ALA A 354 12.86 11.87 4.21
CA ALA A 354 11.64 11.07 4.25
C ALA A 354 11.87 9.71 4.91
N VAL A 355 10.84 9.26 5.65
CA VAL A 355 10.75 7.89 6.14
C VAL A 355 9.62 7.18 5.42
N LEU A 356 9.95 6.07 4.76
CA LEU A 356 9.04 5.28 3.95
C LEU A 356 8.71 3.95 4.63
N PHE A 357 7.44 3.56 4.54
CA PHE A 357 6.94 2.32 5.12
C PHE A 357 5.89 1.67 4.23
N ARG A 358 5.73 0.34 4.37
CA ARG A 358 4.77 -0.45 3.60
C ARG A 358 3.32 -0.20 4.03
N ALA A 359 3.08 -0.03 5.31
CA ALA A 359 1.75 0.18 5.87
C ALA A 359 1.76 1.28 6.94
N GLY A 360 0.68 2.07 7.00
CA GLY A 360 0.58 3.26 7.85
C GLY A 360 0.80 3.02 9.35
N TYR A 361 0.50 1.82 9.87
CA TYR A 361 0.71 1.50 11.29
C TYR A 361 2.20 1.37 11.67
N GLN A 362 3.07 1.05 10.70
CA GLN A 362 4.51 0.88 10.94
C GLN A 362 5.22 2.16 11.38
N SER A 363 4.64 3.33 11.07
CA SER A 363 5.17 4.63 11.50
C SER A 363 4.77 5.04 12.92
N TYR A 364 3.85 4.33 13.58
CA TYR A 364 3.24 4.81 14.83
C TYR A 364 4.23 5.03 15.96
N GLY A 365 5.17 4.08 16.17
CA GLY A 365 6.23 4.24 17.17
C GLY A 365 7.12 5.45 16.88
N LEU A 366 7.44 5.68 15.61
CA LEU A 366 8.23 6.82 15.18
C LEU A 366 7.45 8.14 15.33
N GLU A 367 6.14 8.17 15.03
CA GLU A 367 5.31 9.35 15.22
C GLU A 367 5.32 9.82 16.69
N VAL A 368 5.22 8.87 17.62
CA VAL A 368 5.29 9.17 19.07
C VAL A 368 6.69 9.68 19.46
N ALA A 369 7.75 9.04 18.94
CA ALA A 369 9.12 9.45 19.23
C ALA A 369 9.43 10.87 18.70
N LEU A 370 8.99 11.21 17.47
CA LEU A 370 9.11 12.54 16.87
C LEU A 370 8.37 13.59 17.69
N LYS A 371 7.12 13.32 18.08
CA LYS A 371 6.32 14.23 18.90
C LYS A 371 6.97 14.52 20.24
N ARG A 372 7.49 13.48 20.92
CA ARG A 372 8.16 13.65 22.24
C ARG A 372 9.36 14.59 22.20
N LEU A 373 10.08 14.66 21.06
CA LEU A 373 11.20 15.57 20.87
C LEU A 373 10.81 16.88 20.16
N GLY A 374 9.53 17.12 19.89
CA GLY A 374 9.07 18.32 19.20
C GLY A 374 9.50 18.41 17.73
N VAL A 375 9.82 17.29 17.08
CA VAL A 375 10.19 17.26 15.67
C VAL A 375 8.93 17.22 14.81
N GLY A 376 8.69 18.26 14.01
CA GLY A 376 7.55 18.36 13.11
C GLY A 376 7.62 17.34 11.95
N PHE A 377 6.47 16.77 11.57
CA PHE A 377 6.38 15.87 10.43
C PHE A 377 5.04 15.98 9.69
N LYS A 378 5.07 15.69 8.38
CA LYS A 378 3.86 15.49 7.56
C LYS A 378 3.72 14.01 7.24
N LYS A 379 2.50 13.46 7.32
CA LYS A 379 2.24 12.06 6.98
C LYS A 379 1.38 11.95 5.72
N TYR A 380 1.88 11.18 4.76
CA TYR A 380 1.18 10.83 3.52
C TYR A 380 0.83 9.33 3.50
N GLY A 381 -0.44 9.04 3.26
CA GLY A 381 -0.93 7.67 3.26
C GLY A 381 -1.16 7.08 4.65
N GLY A 382 -2.41 6.73 4.92
CA GLY A 382 -2.89 6.30 6.23
C GLY A 382 -3.25 7.46 7.16
N LEU A 383 -3.99 7.14 8.22
CA LEU A 383 -4.32 8.10 9.28
C LEU A 383 -3.14 8.26 10.23
N LYS A 384 -3.01 9.42 10.85
CA LYS A 384 -2.11 9.59 12.00
C LYS A 384 -2.50 8.59 13.10
N PHE A 385 -1.54 8.18 13.93
CA PHE A 385 -1.77 7.17 14.96
C PHE A 385 -2.97 7.49 15.85
N ASN A 386 -2.99 8.70 16.41
CA ASN A 386 -4.06 9.18 17.27
C ASN A 386 -5.39 9.47 16.55
N GLU A 387 -5.42 9.51 15.22
CA GLU A 387 -6.63 9.73 14.40
C GLU A 387 -7.32 8.42 14.02
N ALA A 388 -6.62 7.29 14.08
CA ALA A 388 -7.18 5.99 13.73
C ALA A 388 -8.33 5.63 14.67
N ALA A 389 -9.50 5.29 14.09
CA ALA A 389 -10.74 5.08 14.86
C ALA A 389 -10.59 4.03 15.98
N HIS A 390 -9.96 2.88 15.69
CA HIS A 390 -9.73 1.83 16.68
C HIS A 390 -8.77 2.22 17.80
N ILE A 391 -7.81 3.10 17.51
CA ILE A 391 -6.92 3.67 18.53
C ILE A 391 -7.69 4.65 19.41
N LYS A 392 -8.47 5.55 18.80
CA LYS A 392 -9.37 6.46 19.54
C LYS A 392 -10.36 5.70 20.42
N ASP A 393 -10.83 4.55 19.98
CA ASP A 393 -11.75 3.72 20.75
C ASP A 393 -11.06 3.17 22.01
N VAL A 394 -9.88 2.57 21.88
CA VAL A 394 -9.10 2.04 23.01
C VAL A 394 -8.69 3.18 23.97
N LEU A 395 -8.21 4.30 23.42
CA LEU A 395 -7.86 5.47 24.24
C LEU A 395 -9.08 6.04 25.00
N ALA A 396 -10.30 5.94 24.45
CA ALA A 396 -11.50 6.32 25.17
C ALA A 396 -11.70 5.47 26.43
N PHE A 397 -11.51 4.15 26.37
CA PHE A 397 -11.53 3.31 27.57
C PHE A 397 -10.46 3.73 28.59
N MET A 398 -9.23 3.98 28.13
CA MET A 398 -8.13 4.40 29.02
C MET A 398 -8.39 5.77 29.66
N ARG A 399 -8.96 6.71 28.92
CA ARG A 399 -9.40 8.01 29.44
C ARG A 399 -10.43 7.87 30.55
N LEU A 400 -11.33 6.89 30.46
CA LEU A 400 -12.31 6.61 31.51
C LEU A 400 -11.67 6.02 32.79
N VAL A 401 -10.51 5.39 32.69
CA VAL A 401 -9.73 4.98 33.86
C VAL A 401 -9.16 6.22 34.58
N SER A 402 -8.58 7.17 33.84
CA SER A 402 -8.03 8.41 34.39
C SER A 402 -9.14 9.40 34.83
N ASN A 403 -10.12 9.62 33.96
CA ASN A 403 -11.24 10.56 34.22
C ASN A 403 -12.61 9.91 34.01
N PRO A 404 -13.26 9.41 35.07
CA PRO A 404 -14.60 8.80 34.99
C PRO A 404 -15.73 9.76 34.62
N ALA A 405 -15.49 11.07 34.65
CA ALA A 405 -16.47 12.09 34.26
C ALA A 405 -16.36 12.49 32.77
N ASP A 406 -15.48 11.86 31.99
CA ASP A 406 -15.31 12.14 30.56
C ASP A 406 -16.52 11.65 29.74
N ILE A 407 -17.49 12.55 29.53
CA ILE A 407 -18.72 12.22 28.81
C ILE A 407 -18.47 11.84 27.35
N ILE A 408 -17.43 12.38 26.69
CA ILE A 408 -17.09 12.09 25.30
C ILE A 408 -16.53 10.67 25.20
N ALA A 409 -15.64 10.31 26.11
CA ALA A 409 -15.09 8.97 26.19
C ALA A 409 -16.19 7.92 26.47
N TRP A 410 -17.13 8.24 27.39
CA TRP A 410 -18.31 7.39 27.61
C TRP A 410 -19.18 7.23 26.37
N GLN A 411 -19.51 8.31 25.69
CA GLN A 411 -20.34 8.24 24.48
C GLN A 411 -19.69 7.36 23.41
N ARG A 412 -18.37 7.47 23.25
CA ARG A 412 -17.62 6.66 22.29
C ARG A 412 -17.60 5.17 22.70
N THR A 413 -17.25 4.87 23.93
CA THR A 413 -17.19 3.51 24.47
C THR A 413 -18.55 2.81 24.42
N LEU A 414 -19.61 3.50 24.88
CA LEU A 414 -20.97 2.97 24.93
C LEU A 414 -21.59 2.79 23.54
N GLY A 415 -21.16 3.59 22.55
CA GLY A 415 -21.63 3.49 21.18
C GLY A 415 -21.30 2.16 20.50
N HIS A 416 -20.32 1.41 21.02
CA HIS A 416 -19.98 0.07 20.54
C HIS A 416 -20.92 -1.04 21.09
N ILE A 417 -21.67 -0.74 22.15
CA ILE A 417 -22.59 -1.73 22.77
C ILE A 417 -23.83 -1.90 21.88
N LYS A 418 -24.19 -3.16 21.60
CA LYS A 418 -25.37 -3.50 20.81
C LYS A 418 -26.65 -2.89 21.36
N GLY A 419 -27.35 -2.12 20.53
CA GLY A 419 -28.63 -1.51 20.90
C GLY A 419 -28.51 -0.20 21.70
N VAL A 420 -27.28 0.31 21.86
CA VAL A 420 -27.01 1.62 22.45
C VAL A 420 -26.79 2.64 21.33
N GLY A 421 -27.78 3.45 21.06
CA GLY A 421 -27.65 4.60 20.14
C GLY A 421 -27.14 5.85 20.85
N PRO A 422 -26.78 6.94 20.10
CA PRO A 422 -26.18 8.16 20.70
C PRO A 422 -26.96 8.75 21.87
N LYS A 423 -28.28 8.85 21.76
CA LYS A 423 -29.16 9.37 22.85
C LYS A 423 -29.13 8.47 24.09
N THR A 424 -29.06 7.15 23.89
CA THR A 424 -28.99 6.18 24.99
C THR A 424 -27.62 6.21 25.65
N ALA A 425 -26.55 6.30 24.87
CA ALA A 425 -25.17 6.44 25.34
C ALA A 425 -25.04 7.68 26.26
N THR A 426 -25.58 8.83 25.83
CA THR A 426 -25.57 10.05 26.64
C THR A 426 -26.32 9.86 27.97
N LYS A 427 -27.50 9.21 27.96
CA LYS A 427 -28.27 8.95 29.21
C LYS A 427 -27.52 8.01 30.15
N ILE A 428 -26.90 6.97 29.64
CA ILE A 428 -26.08 6.04 30.44
C ILE A 428 -24.88 6.79 31.04
N ALA A 429 -24.17 7.56 30.23
CA ALA A 429 -23.02 8.35 30.68
C ALA A 429 -23.40 9.34 31.79
N GLN A 430 -24.50 10.07 31.63
CA GLN A 430 -25.01 10.99 32.65
C GLN A 430 -25.36 10.27 33.96
N ALA A 431 -26.04 9.12 33.89
CA ALA A 431 -26.36 8.32 35.07
C ALA A 431 -25.11 7.83 35.81
N ILE A 432 -24.06 7.43 35.07
CA ILE A 432 -22.78 6.99 35.66
C ILE A 432 -22.09 8.20 36.34
N ILE A 433 -21.97 9.32 35.64
CA ILE A 433 -21.29 10.53 36.12
C ILE A 433 -22.00 11.12 37.34
N SER A 434 -23.35 11.10 37.36
CA SER A 434 -24.15 11.57 38.51
C SER A 434 -24.27 10.56 39.63
N ALA A 435 -23.64 9.37 39.53
CA ALA A 435 -23.73 8.28 40.50
C ALA A 435 -25.18 7.83 40.81
N ASP A 436 -26.09 7.89 39.81
CA ASP A 436 -27.45 7.38 39.95
C ASP A 436 -27.46 5.83 39.87
N GLU A 437 -27.24 5.19 41.01
CA GLU A 437 -27.16 3.71 41.12
C GLU A 437 -28.44 3.02 40.61
N LYS A 438 -29.63 3.62 40.79
CA LYS A 438 -30.89 3.06 40.32
C LYS A 438 -30.96 3.06 38.78
N ALA A 439 -30.57 4.16 38.15
CA ALA A 439 -30.53 4.24 36.68
C ALA A 439 -29.44 3.34 36.10
N VAL A 440 -28.24 3.37 36.67
CA VAL A 440 -27.13 2.49 36.26
C VAL A 440 -27.52 1.02 36.39
N GLY A 441 -28.16 0.62 37.51
CA GLY A 441 -28.63 -0.75 37.73
C GLY A 441 -29.70 -1.22 36.72
N LYS A 442 -30.54 -0.30 36.20
CA LYS A 442 -31.46 -0.61 35.09
C LYS A 442 -30.70 -0.85 33.76
N PHE A 443 -29.69 -0.04 33.48
CA PHE A 443 -28.91 -0.15 32.25
C PHE A 443 -28.01 -1.40 32.25
N THR A 444 -27.37 -1.74 33.37
CA THR A 444 -26.52 -2.94 33.49
C THR A 444 -27.34 -4.23 33.38
N LYS A 445 -28.60 -4.25 33.84
CA LYS A 445 -29.51 -5.38 33.61
C LYS A 445 -29.87 -5.55 32.12
N LYS A 446 -29.96 -4.43 31.40
CA LYS A 446 -30.33 -4.44 29.97
C LYS A 446 -29.14 -4.70 29.04
N TYR A 447 -27.96 -4.24 29.41
CA TYR A 447 -26.73 -4.31 28.62
C TYR A 447 -25.64 -4.98 29.45
N GLU A 448 -25.50 -6.30 29.27
CA GLU A 448 -24.61 -7.14 30.10
C GLU A 448 -23.14 -6.68 30.02
N LEU A 449 -22.66 -6.35 28.81
CA LEU A 449 -21.31 -5.85 28.58
C LEU A 449 -21.02 -4.53 29.37
N LEU A 450 -22.02 -3.71 29.63
CA LEU A 450 -21.86 -2.49 30.44
C LEU A 450 -21.42 -2.82 31.87
N LYS A 451 -21.90 -3.92 32.42
CA LYS A 451 -21.53 -4.38 33.78
C LYS A 451 -20.04 -4.74 33.83
N ASP A 452 -19.55 -5.46 32.81
CA ASP A 452 -18.14 -5.84 32.73
C ASP A 452 -17.24 -4.63 32.54
N ILE A 453 -17.60 -3.71 31.63
CA ILE A 453 -16.87 -2.46 31.43
C ILE A 453 -16.75 -1.67 32.73
N LEU A 454 -17.84 -1.48 33.48
CA LEU A 454 -17.82 -0.73 34.73
C LEU A 454 -16.95 -1.38 35.79
N ARG A 455 -17.05 -2.72 35.94
CA ARG A 455 -16.23 -3.50 36.88
C ARG A 455 -14.74 -3.35 36.58
N ASP A 456 -14.37 -3.51 35.33
CA ASP A 456 -12.96 -3.59 34.95
C ASP A 456 -12.31 -2.20 34.96
N LEU A 457 -13.02 -1.17 34.52
CA LEU A 457 -12.54 0.22 34.64
C LEU A 457 -12.39 0.66 36.11
N ASP A 458 -13.31 0.26 37.01
CA ASP A 458 -13.21 0.58 38.43
C ASP A 458 -12.03 -0.15 39.10
N ALA A 459 -11.78 -1.42 38.73
CA ALA A 459 -10.64 -2.19 39.20
C ALA A 459 -9.30 -1.53 38.77
N LEU A 460 -9.15 -1.16 37.50
CA LEU A 460 -7.97 -0.50 36.98
C LEU A 460 -7.69 0.83 37.68
N ARG A 461 -8.74 1.62 37.97
CA ARG A 461 -8.64 2.90 38.66
C ARG A 461 -8.17 2.73 40.11
N LYS A 462 -8.76 1.77 40.85
CA LYS A 462 -8.41 1.50 42.25
C LYS A 462 -6.95 1.03 42.39
N GLN A 463 -6.45 0.29 41.41
CA GLN A 463 -5.08 -0.21 41.40
C GLN A 463 -4.06 0.82 40.90
N LYS A 464 -4.49 1.99 40.40
CA LYS A 464 -3.63 2.97 39.73
C LYS A 464 -2.76 2.29 38.64
N SER A 465 -3.40 1.52 37.80
CA SER A 465 -2.73 0.66 36.84
C SER A 465 -1.89 1.43 35.81
N SER A 466 -0.73 0.87 35.45
CA SER A 466 0.09 1.41 34.37
C SER A 466 -0.65 1.36 33.01
N PRO A 467 -0.22 2.14 32.01
CA PRO A 467 -0.83 2.09 30.67
C PRO A 467 -0.83 0.69 30.05
N ALA A 468 0.25 -0.07 30.24
CA ALA A 468 0.34 -1.47 29.76
C ALA A 468 -0.72 -2.36 30.41
N THR A 469 -0.82 -2.32 31.75
CA THR A 469 -1.85 -3.09 32.52
C THR A 469 -3.27 -2.67 32.13
N CYS A 470 -3.51 -1.39 31.86
CA CYS A 470 -4.81 -0.93 31.35
C CYS A 470 -5.14 -1.63 30.00
N LEU A 471 -4.18 -1.71 29.09
CA LEU A 471 -4.39 -2.34 27.78
C LEU A 471 -4.59 -3.85 27.88
N GLU A 472 -3.91 -4.54 28.78
CA GLU A 472 -4.11 -5.98 29.02
C GLU A 472 -5.57 -6.32 29.38
N VAL A 473 -6.26 -5.42 30.09
CA VAL A 473 -7.67 -5.57 30.45
C VAL A 473 -8.62 -5.03 29.37
N ILE A 474 -8.32 -3.86 28.81
CA ILE A 474 -9.20 -3.17 27.85
C ILE A 474 -9.23 -3.86 26.50
N VAL A 475 -8.09 -4.35 25.98
CA VAL A 475 -8.01 -4.96 24.65
C VAL A 475 -8.89 -6.22 24.53
N PRO A 476 -8.90 -7.15 25.47
CA PRO A 476 -9.83 -8.27 25.46
C PRO A 476 -11.32 -7.88 25.47
N LEU A 477 -11.69 -6.80 26.19
CA LEU A 477 -13.06 -6.27 26.19
C LEU A 477 -13.42 -5.64 24.83
N TYR A 478 -12.48 -4.94 24.20
CA TYR A 478 -12.72 -4.23 22.95
C TYR A 478 -12.64 -5.13 21.73
N ARG A 479 -11.83 -6.18 21.75
CA ARG A 479 -11.60 -7.07 20.59
C ARG A 479 -12.88 -7.64 19.95
N PRO A 480 -13.86 -8.17 20.70
CA PRO A 480 -15.13 -8.62 20.10
C PRO A 480 -15.90 -7.49 19.43
N LEU A 481 -15.82 -6.27 19.98
CA LEU A 481 -16.45 -5.06 19.44
C LEU A 481 -15.76 -4.63 18.14
N LEU A 482 -14.42 -4.67 18.10
CA LEU A 482 -13.60 -4.40 16.93
C LEU A 482 -13.96 -5.33 15.77
N VAL A 483 -13.98 -6.65 16.02
CA VAL A 483 -14.32 -7.66 15.00
C VAL A 483 -15.75 -7.45 14.49
N SER A 484 -16.69 -7.18 15.38
CA SER A 484 -18.10 -6.93 15.00
C SER A 484 -18.26 -5.65 14.18
N GLN A 485 -17.48 -4.63 14.46
CA GLN A 485 -17.61 -3.30 13.81
C GLN A 485 -16.80 -3.20 12.53
N TYR A 486 -15.68 -3.90 12.43
CA TYR A 486 -14.73 -3.87 11.34
C TYR A 486 -14.39 -5.28 10.82
N PRO A 487 -15.40 -6.07 10.38
CA PRO A 487 -15.18 -7.47 9.99
C PRO A 487 -14.16 -7.63 8.85
N ASP A 488 -14.08 -6.62 7.97
CA ASP A 488 -13.28 -6.68 6.74
C ASP A 488 -11.80 -6.36 6.97
N ASP A 489 -11.48 -5.51 7.94
CA ASP A 489 -10.12 -5.00 8.17
C ASP A 489 -9.63 -5.10 9.63
N TYR A 490 -10.35 -5.84 10.49
CA TYR A 490 -9.98 -6.00 11.89
C TYR A 490 -8.54 -6.54 12.11
N PRO A 491 -7.97 -7.44 11.30
CA PRO A 491 -6.61 -7.92 11.53
C PRO A 491 -5.58 -6.80 11.39
N ARG A 492 -5.81 -5.87 10.44
CA ARG A 492 -4.95 -4.70 10.25
C ARG A 492 -5.07 -3.71 11.40
N ARG A 493 -6.30 -3.52 11.92
CA ARG A 493 -6.55 -2.63 13.07
C ARG A 493 -5.99 -3.21 14.35
N GLU A 494 -6.06 -4.50 14.51
CA GLU A 494 -5.50 -5.23 15.63
C GLU A 494 -3.97 -5.04 15.71
N ALA A 495 -3.25 -5.07 14.58
CA ALA A 495 -1.82 -4.74 14.53
C ALA A 495 -1.54 -3.30 15.02
N GLY A 496 -2.44 -2.34 14.76
CA GLY A 496 -2.34 -0.98 15.32
C GLY A 496 -2.52 -0.96 16.85
N ILE A 497 -3.42 -1.77 17.41
CA ILE A 497 -3.61 -1.89 18.86
C ILE A 497 -2.40 -2.57 19.52
N GLU A 498 -1.77 -3.53 18.86
CA GLU A 498 -0.51 -4.14 19.33
C GLU A 498 0.60 -3.11 19.43
N GLN A 499 0.73 -2.25 18.41
CA GLN A 499 1.68 -1.15 18.44
C GLN A 499 1.37 -0.18 19.61
N LEU A 500 0.09 0.10 19.90
CA LEU A 500 -0.30 0.89 21.06
C LEU A 500 0.16 0.25 22.36
N SER A 501 0.00 -1.08 22.50
CA SER A 501 0.44 -1.82 23.68
C SER A 501 1.96 -1.76 23.86
N GLN A 502 2.72 -1.87 22.77
CA GLN A 502 4.18 -1.71 22.79
C GLN A 502 4.61 -0.29 23.22
N ILE A 503 3.93 0.73 22.71
CA ILE A 503 4.20 2.11 23.11
C ILE A 503 3.89 2.30 24.60
N ALA A 504 2.75 1.79 25.06
CA ALA A 504 2.28 1.90 26.44
C ALA A 504 3.21 1.24 27.46
N SER A 505 3.93 0.18 27.08
CA SER A 505 4.89 -0.50 27.97
C SER A 505 6.07 0.37 28.39
N ASN A 506 6.28 1.51 27.73
CA ASN A 506 7.35 2.46 28.08
C ASN A 506 6.89 3.60 29.02
N TYR A 507 5.67 3.51 29.52
CA TYR A 507 5.09 4.53 30.39
C TYR A 507 4.61 3.88 31.69
N ASP A 508 5.00 4.49 32.82
CA ASP A 508 4.52 4.07 34.14
C ASP A 508 3.25 4.81 34.56
N ASP A 509 3.04 6.00 34.01
CA ASP A 509 1.93 6.90 34.36
C ASP A 509 0.92 7.02 33.21
N LEU A 510 -0.35 6.74 33.53
CA LEU A 510 -1.45 6.74 32.55
C LEU A 510 -1.79 8.16 32.04
N GLU A 511 -1.76 9.17 32.91
CA GLU A 511 -2.11 10.55 32.52
C GLU A 511 -1.02 11.12 31.62
N TYR A 512 0.23 10.85 31.95
CA TYR A 512 1.35 11.26 31.12
C TYR A 512 1.29 10.58 29.75
N PHE A 513 1.02 9.28 29.69
CA PHE A 513 0.84 8.54 28.44
C PHE A 513 -0.28 9.12 27.56
N LEU A 514 -1.46 9.35 28.13
CA LEU A 514 -2.60 9.92 27.41
C LEU A 514 -2.32 11.34 26.92
N THR A 515 -1.63 12.14 27.74
CA THR A 515 -1.26 13.52 27.41
C THR A 515 -0.25 13.53 26.25
N ASP A 516 0.79 12.68 26.30
CA ASP A 516 1.83 12.60 25.29
C ASP A 516 1.25 12.18 23.91
N LEU A 517 0.27 11.28 23.91
CA LEU A 517 -0.43 10.89 22.68
C LEU A 517 -1.37 11.99 22.14
N CYS A 518 -1.89 12.85 23.00
CA CYS A 518 -2.84 13.92 22.62
C CYS A 518 -2.16 15.23 22.23
N LEU A 519 -0.95 15.50 22.73
CA LEU A 519 -0.21 16.70 22.38
C LEU A 519 0.18 16.67 20.90
N ASP A 520 -0.44 17.53 20.11
CA ASP A 520 -0.12 17.74 18.70
C ASP A 520 0.75 19.00 18.59
N PRO A 521 2.04 18.88 18.19
CA PRO A 521 2.91 20.06 18.02
C PRO A 521 2.37 21.06 16.99
N ASP A 522 1.46 20.61 16.12
CA ASP A 522 0.90 21.43 15.03
C ASP A 522 -0.15 22.47 15.47
N GLN A 523 -0.63 22.47 16.75
CA GLN A 523 -1.64 23.44 17.21
C GLN A 523 -1.11 24.84 17.54
N HIS A 524 0.21 25.07 17.54
CA HIS A 524 0.75 26.36 17.92
C HIS A 524 1.29 27.23 16.78
N ASN A 525 1.31 26.74 15.50
CA ASN A 525 1.79 27.56 14.37
C ASN A 525 1.18 27.10 13.04
N GLU A 526 -0.13 27.19 12.86
CA GLU A 526 -0.76 26.88 11.56
C GLU A 526 -0.47 27.89 10.44
N GLU A 527 0.14 29.02 10.71
CA GLU A 527 0.30 30.09 9.71
C GLU A 527 1.76 30.37 9.25
N GLU A 528 2.83 29.88 9.92
CA GLU A 528 4.18 30.37 9.57
C GLU A 528 5.28 29.34 9.25
N LYS A 529 5.09 28.02 9.36
CA LYS A 529 6.14 27.04 9.03
C LYS A 529 5.62 25.75 8.38
N LYS A 530 4.99 25.88 7.20
CA LYS A 530 4.49 24.72 6.45
C LYS A 530 5.57 23.92 5.67
N GLU A 531 6.81 24.36 5.63
CA GLU A 531 7.85 23.80 4.75
C GLU A 531 8.96 23.01 5.45
N ASP A 532 9.26 23.27 6.71
CA ASP A 532 10.40 22.69 7.44
C ASP A 532 10.03 21.43 8.25
N VAL A 533 9.50 20.38 7.63
CA VAL A 533 9.07 19.18 8.34
C VAL A 533 9.47 17.89 7.61
N VAL A 534 9.80 16.85 8.38
CA VAL A 534 10.10 15.52 7.85
C VAL A 534 8.87 14.88 7.22
N THR A 535 9.07 14.16 6.12
CA THR A 535 8.00 13.41 5.47
C THR A 535 7.94 11.97 6.00
N LEU A 536 6.79 11.57 6.52
CA LEU A 536 6.43 10.17 6.77
C LEU A 536 5.48 9.71 5.69
N SER A 537 5.80 8.67 4.92
CA SER A 537 4.95 8.28 3.79
C SER A 537 4.86 6.78 3.59
N THR A 538 3.68 6.30 3.20
CA THR A 538 3.63 4.97 2.58
C THR A 538 4.37 5.00 1.25
N ILE A 539 4.99 3.88 0.87
CA ILE A 539 5.72 3.78 -0.42
C ILE A 539 4.81 4.11 -1.61
N HIS A 540 3.55 3.70 -1.56
CA HIS A 540 2.58 4.02 -2.62
C HIS A 540 2.35 5.54 -2.77
N SER A 541 2.25 6.25 -1.66
CA SER A 541 2.06 7.71 -1.67
C SER A 541 3.35 8.47 -2.02
N ALA A 542 4.50 7.84 -1.87
CA ALA A 542 5.81 8.39 -2.22
C ALA A 542 6.14 8.29 -3.71
N LYS A 543 5.35 7.54 -4.51
CA LYS A 543 5.56 7.45 -5.95
C LYS A 543 5.44 8.82 -6.60
N GLY A 544 6.42 9.19 -7.42
CA GLY A 544 6.52 10.52 -8.04
C GLY A 544 7.27 11.57 -7.21
N LEU A 545 7.45 11.34 -5.89
CA LEU A 545 8.22 12.21 -5.01
C LEU A 545 9.69 11.77 -4.92
N GLU A 546 10.55 12.64 -4.36
CA GLU A 546 11.98 12.36 -4.18
C GLU A 546 12.59 13.26 -3.11
N TRP A 547 13.59 12.75 -2.37
CA TRP A 547 14.25 13.45 -1.26
C TRP A 547 15.75 13.19 -1.28
N ASN A 548 16.54 14.10 -0.68
CA ASN A 548 17.97 13.90 -0.54
C ASN A 548 18.31 12.68 0.32
N ALA A 549 17.53 12.44 1.37
CA ALA A 549 17.71 11.29 2.25
C ALA A 549 16.39 10.52 2.45
N VAL A 550 16.47 9.21 2.30
CA VAL A 550 15.32 8.31 2.48
C VAL A 550 15.68 7.20 3.47
N ILE A 551 14.80 6.98 4.43
CA ILE A 551 14.88 5.87 5.39
C ILE A 551 13.70 4.94 5.11
N ILE A 552 13.95 3.64 4.93
CA ILE A 552 12.91 2.62 4.73
C ILE A 552 12.89 1.73 5.97
N ILE A 553 11.74 1.61 6.64
CA ILE A 553 11.62 0.87 7.90
C ILE A 553 10.91 -0.47 7.74
N ASP A 554 11.10 -1.35 8.73
CA ASP A 554 10.43 -2.65 8.85
C ASP A 554 10.71 -3.63 7.68
N LEU A 555 11.94 -3.66 7.17
CA LEU A 555 12.35 -4.59 6.11
C LEU A 555 12.60 -6.01 6.65
N VAL A 556 11.56 -6.61 7.20
CA VAL A 556 11.57 -7.99 7.74
C VAL A 556 10.42 -8.81 7.16
N GLU A 557 10.57 -10.13 7.13
CA GLU A 557 9.51 -11.06 6.69
C GLU A 557 8.19 -10.80 7.43
N ASP A 558 7.07 -11.09 6.78
CA ASP A 558 5.71 -10.86 7.24
C ASP A 558 5.30 -9.37 7.34
N ARG A 559 6.25 -8.41 7.27
CA ARG A 559 5.99 -6.96 7.24
C ARG A 559 6.31 -6.32 5.89
N PHE A 560 7.46 -6.66 5.30
CA PHE A 560 7.86 -6.24 3.97
C PHE A 560 8.78 -7.28 3.31
N PRO A 561 8.29 -8.18 2.44
CA PRO A 561 6.91 -8.29 1.94
C PRO A 561 5.90 -8.69 3.01
N SER A 562 4.62 -8.36 2.75
CA SER A 562 3.55 -8.76 3.65
C SER A 562 3.35 -10.28 3.60
N ARG A 563 2.94 -10.89 4.72
CA ARG A 563 2.68 -12.35 4.78
C ARG A 563 1.71 -12.84 3.70
N LYS A 564 0.72 -12.02 3.37
CA LYS A 564 -0.27 -12.36 2.33
C LYS A 564 0.38 -12.38 0.95
N SER A 565 1.22 -11.39 0.64
CA SER A 565 1.88 -11.26 -0.66
C SER A 565 2.88 -12.38 -0.91
N MET A 566 3.53 -12.92 0.14
CA MET A 566 4.48 -14.04 0.01
C MET A 566 3.83 -15.33 -0.52
N GLN A 567 2.50 -15.45 -0.46
CA GLN A 567 1.78 -16.64 -0.90
C GLN A 567 1.43 -16.63 -2.39
N LYS A 568 1.58 -15.47 -3.06
CA LYS A 568 1.17 -15.28 -4.45
C LYS A 568 2.32 -14.68 -5.26
N PRO A 569 2.83 -15.35 -6.29
CA PRO A 569 4.00 -14.88 -7.05
C PRO A 569 3.83 -13.45 -7.58
N GLN A 570 2.66 -13.10 -8.13
CA GLN A 570 2.40 -11.77 -8.68
C GLN A 570 2.41 -10.67 -7.59
N GLU A 571 1.82 -10.95 -6.40
CA GLU A 571 1.83 -10.00 -5.28
C GLU A 571 3.23 -9.89 -4.68
N TYR A 572 4.02 -10.98 -4.67
CA TYR A 572 5.42 -10.98 -4.23
C TYR A 572 6.30 -10.12 -5.14
N GLU A 573 6.14 -10.25 -6.46
CA GLU A 573 6.86 -9.41 -7.42
C GLU A 573 6.45 -7.92 -7.32
N GLU A 574 5.19 -7.62 -6.98
CA GLU A 574 4.77 -6.24 -6.71
C GLU A 574 5.43 -5.67 -5.45
N GLU A 575 5.60 -6.47 -4.39
CA GLU A 575 6.35 -6.05 -3.20
C GLU A 575 7.84 -5.78 -3.52
N ARG A 576 8.46 -6.54 -4.44
CA ARG A 576 9.81 -6.25 -4.94
C ARG A 576 9.86 -4.90 -5.65
N ARG A 577 8.88 -4.61 -6.51
CA ARG A 577 8.74 -3.30 -7.16
C ARG A 577 8.49 -2.18 -6.14
N LEU A 578 7.76 -2.44 -5.07
CA LEU A 578 7.60 -1.48 -3.98
C LEU A 578 8.94 -1.13 -3.32
N LEU A 579 9.80 -2.12 -3.04
CA LEU A 579 11.13 -1.85 -2.51
C LEU A 579 11.98 -1.04 -3.49
N TYR A 580 11.97 -1.42 -4.77
CA TYR A 580 12.63 -0.65 -5.82
C TYR A 580 12.15 0.80 -5.87
N VAL A 581 10.83 1.02 -5.85
CA VAL A 581 10.25 2.39 -5.81
C VAL A 581 10.73 3.14 -4.59
N ALA A 582 10.72 2.53 -3.40
CA ALA A 582 11.17 3.17 -2.17
C ALA A 582 12.65 3.60 -2.26
N CYS A 583 13.54 2.70 -2.70
CA CYS A 583 14.96 2.99 -2.83
C CYS A 583 15.23 4.09 -3.87
N THR A 584 14.50 4.10 -4.99
CA THR A 584 14.65 5.11 -6.06
C THR A 584 14.09 6.49 -5.71
N ARG A 585 13.52 6.68 -4.50
CA ARG A 585 13.13 8.01 -4.00
C ARG A 585 14.32 8.77 -3.44
N ALA A 586 15.40 8.08 -3.10
CA ALA A 586 16.61 8.68 -2.55
C ALA A 586 17.47 9.32 -3.64
N ARG A 587 17.89 10.56 -3.41
CA ARG A 587 18.85 11.27 -4.26
C ARG A 587 20.29 11.00 -3.82
N LYS A 588 20.59 11.14 -2.54
CA LYS A 588 21.97 11.13 -2.00
C LYS A 588 22.21 10.06 -0.94
N GLU A 589 21.25 9.83 -0.05
CA GLU A 589 21.40 8.91 1.06
C GLU A 589 20.20 7.97 1.17
N LEU A 590 20.50 6.69 1.28
CA LEU A 590 19.52 5.63 1.46
C LEU A 590 19.87 4.81 2.70
N ILE A 591 18.90 4.70 3.61
CA ILE A 591 19.02 3.91 4.83
C ILE A 591 17.87 2.90 4.84
N MET A 592 18.20 1.64 4.98
CA MET A 592 17.28 0.51 5.11
C MET A 592 17.30 0.03 6.55
N CYS A 593 16.13 -0.25 7.16
CA CYS A 593 16.06 -0.71 8.55
C CYS A 593 15.40 -2.09 8.63
N ALA A 594 16.10 -3.05 9.21
CA ALA A 594 15.63 -4.40 9.47
C ALA A 594 15.88 -4.76 10.94
N PRO A 595 14.92 -4.58 11.86
CA PRO A 595 15.09 -4.90 13.27
C PRO A 595 15.40 -6.38 13.49
N ALA A 596 16.31 -6.68 14.43
CA ALA A 596 16.75 -8.05 14.75
C ALA A 596 15.66 -8.85 15.48
N SER A 597 14.70 -8.17 16.11
CA SER A 597 13.55 -8.81 16.77
C SER A 597 12.30 -7.97 16.61
N ILE A 598 11.17 -8.65 16.61
CA ILE A 598 9.83 -8.03 16.57
C ILE A 598 8.99 -8.60 17.70
N ASN A 599 8.18 -7.76 18.31
CA ASN A 599 7.21 -8.22 19.30
C ASN A 599 6.01 -8.82 18.57
N ARG A 600 5.72 -10.10 18.82
CA ARG A 600 4.51 -10.81 18.38
C ARG A 600 3.54 -11.04 19.53
N LYS A 601 2.26 -11.18 19.18
CA LYS A 601 1.18 -11.47 20.12
C LYS A 601 1.47 -12.69 21.00
N ASN A 602 1.09 -12.57 22.24
CA ASN A 602 1.02 -13.66 23.26
C ASN A 602 2.36 -14.23 23.74
N THR A 603 3.47 -13.58 23.51
CA THR A 603 4.73 -13.96 24.14
C THR A 603 5.31 -12.73 24.85
N ASP A 604 5.65 -12.89 26.13
CA ASP A 604 6.40 -11.88 26.89
C ASP A 604 7.84 -11.70 26.36
N PHE A 605 8.16 -12.32 25.23
CA PHE A 605 9.45 -12.30 24.59
C PHE A 605 9.36 -11.80 23.17
N SER A 606 10.25 -10.89 22.79
CA SER A 606 10.43 -10.52 21.40
C SER A 606 10.98 -11.71 20.60
N GLU A 607 10.34 -12.03 19.48
CA GLU A 607 10.81 -13.11 18.59
C GLU A 607 11.91 -12.56 17.65
N PRO A 608 12.96 -13.38 17.35
CA PRO A 608 13.91 -13.01 16.33
C PRO A 608 13.21 -12.73 15.01
N ALA A 609 13.54 -11.59 14.39
CA ALA A 609 13.02 -11.23 13.08
C ALA A 609 13.96 -11.75 11.98
N VAL A 610 13.37 -12.21 10.89
CA VAL A 610 14.11 -12.58 9.69
C VAL A 610 14.11 -11.37 8.76
N PRO A 611 15.29 -10.88 8.31
CA PRO A 611 15.34 -9.80 7.33
C PRO A 611 14.54 -10.14 6.07
N SER A 612 13.99 -9.13 5.43
CA SER A 612 13.27 -9.28 4.16
C SER A 612 14.00 -10.19 3.18
N PRO A 613 13.32 -11.12 2.49
CA PRO A 613 13.95 -11.94 1.47
C PRO A 613 14.64 -11.10 0.38
N PHE A 614 14.08 -9.95 0.06
CA PHE A 614 14.69 -9.02 -0.91
C PHE A 614 16.06 -8.48 -0.45
N LEU A 615 16.29 -8.29 0.85
CA LEU A 615 17.59 -7.91 1.39
C LEU A 615 18.57 -9.09 1.40
N ARG A 616 18.08 -10.30 1.66
CA ARG A 616 18.92 -11.51 1.70
C ARG A 616 19.43 -11.96 0.33
N GLU A 617 18.74 -11.54 -0.74
CA GLU A 617 19.14 -11.78 -2.13
C GLU A 617 20.25 -10.82 -2.59
N LEU A 618 20.50 -9.71 -1.87
CA LEU A 618 21.47 -8.70 -2.25
C LEU A 618 22.88 -9.08 -1.78
N ASP A 619 23.87 -8.72 -2.60
CA ASP A 619 25.26 -8.79 -2.21
C ASP A 619 25.55 -7.79 -1.09
N THR A 620 26.23 -8.24 -0.04
CA THR A 620 26.60 -7.43 1.12
C THR A 620 27.55 -6.26 0.78
N ASP A 621 28.21 -6.32 -0.36
CA ASP A 621 29.06 -5.25 -0.85
C ASP A 621 28.28 -4.02 -1.35
N LEU A 622 26.97 -4.14 -1.56
CA LEU A 622 26.10 -3.06 -2.03
C LEU A 622 25.71 -2.05 -0.94
N PHE A 623 25.88 -2.40 0.33
CA PHE A 623 25.51 -1.55 1.47
C PHE A 623 26.47 -1.71 2.64
N GLU A 624 26.43 -0.75 3.57
CA GLU A 624 27.12 -0.83 4.87
C GLU A 624 26.14 -1.31 5.93
N GLU A 625 26.47 -2.41 6.63
CA GLU A 625 25.63 -2.91 7.72
C GLU A 625 26.01 -2.25 9.05
N LEU A 626 25.02 -1.63 9.70
CA LEU A 626 25.13 -0.99 11.01
C LEU A 626 24.31 -1.78 12.02
N GLN A 627 24.97 -2.36 13.03
CA GLN A 627 24.29 -3.11 14.10
C GLN A 627 24.21 -2.28 15.38
N GLU A 628 23.05 -2.30 16.02
CA GLU A 628 22.89 -1.71 17.35
C GLU A 628 23.56 -2.59 18.40
N SER A 629 24.37 -1.96 19.25
CA SER A 629 24.97 -2.63 20.42
C SER A 629 24.04 -2.54 21.62
N TYR A 630 24.16 -3.50 22.54
CA TYR A 630 23.43 -3.48 23.83
C TYR A 630 23.77 -2.23 24.70
N SER A 631 24.87 -1.56 24.42
CA SER A 631 25.24 -0.28 25.07
C SER A 631 24.59 0.96 24.42
N GLY A 632 23.78 0.79 23.38
CA GLY A 632 22.98 1.84 22.78
C GLY A 632 23.63 2.63 21.63
N GLY A 633 24.72 2.14 21.04
CA GLY A 633 25.36 2.74 19.85
C GLY A 633 25.15 1.91 18.59
N MET A 634 25.20 2.56 17.40
CA MET A 634 25.25 1.87 16.11
C MET A 634 26.72 1.66 15.70
N ASN A 635 27.10 0.42 15.47
CA ASN A 635 28.47 0.06 15.07
C ASN A 635 28.47 -0.54 13.67
N ILE A 636 29.43 -0.16 12.83
CA ILE A 636 29.65 -0.79 11.54
C ILE A 636 30.04 -2.25 11.81
N LYS A 637 29.29 -3.19 11.25
CA LYS A 637 29.68 -4.60 11.26
C LYS A 637 30.93 -4.73 10.41
N LYS A 638 32.08 -4.85 11.05
CA LYS A 638 33.31 -5.23 10.35
C LYS A 638 33.07 -6.64 9.81
N ASN A 639 33.06 -6.81 8.50
CA ASN A 639 33.24 -8.12 7.89
C ASN A 639 34.61 -8.62 8.34
N THR A 640 34.65 -9.29 9.46
CA THR A 640 35.80 -10.13 9.79
C THR A 640 35.76 -11.22 8.72
N PRO A 641 36.79 -11.35 7.87
CA PRO A 641 36.83 -12.50 6.97
C PRO A 641 36.71 -13.70 7.90
N VAL A 642 35.65 -14.50 7.68
CA VAL A 642 35.60 -15.83 8.28
C VAL A 642 36.75 -16.57 7.61
N TYR A 643 37.93 -16.45 8.20
CA TYR A 643 38.96 -17.45 7.92
C TYR A 643 38.28 -18.78 8.20
N PRO A 644 38.28 -19.72 7.25
CA PRO A 644 37.90 -21.07 7.58
C PRO A 644 38.83 -21.39 8.75
N ALA A 645 38.26 -21.47 9.95
CA ALA A 645 39.00 -22.03 11.08
C ALA A 645 39.44 -23.39 10.52
N ASP A 646 40.75 -23.62 10.58
CA ASP A 646 41.31 -24.96 10.51
C ASP A 646 40.70 -25.78 11.69
N TYR A 647 39.42 -26.07 11.56
CA TYR A 647 38.79 -27.12 12.30
C TYR A 647 39.26 -28.39 11.57
N SER A 648 40.45 -28.86 11.97
CA SER A 648 40.76 -30.26 11.83
C SER A 648 39.70 -31.01 12.67
N ALA A 649 38.56 -31.28 12.02
CA ALA A 649 37.57 -32.19 12.56
C ALA A 649 38.28 -33.51 12.82
N PRO A 650 38.15 -34.10 14.05
CA PRO A 650 38.62 -35.43 14.28
C PRO A 650 37.99 -36.32 13.20
N SER A 651 38.81 -37.09 12.51
CA SER A 651 38.45 -38.05 11.48
C SER A 651 37.42 -39.03 12.07
N VAL A 652 36.14 -38.70 11.86
CA VAL A 652 35.07 -39.70 12.08
C VAL A 652 35.07 -40.53 10.82
N THR A 653 35.56 -41.73 10.98
CA THR A 653 35.45 -42.83 10.04
C THR A 653 34.04 -42.87 9.42
N ALA A 654 33.99 -42.85 8.11
CA ALA A 654 32.78 -42.92 7.33
C ALA A 654 31.96 -44.15 7.77
N SER A 655 30.93 -43.94 8.59
CA SER A 655 29.88 -44.92 8.78
C SER A 655 28.84 -44.71 7.68
N SER A 656 28.56 -45.80 6.98
CA SER A 656 27.62 -45.98 5.90
C SER A 656 26.36 -45.10 6.01
N LYS A 657 26.01 -44.36 4.91
CA LYS A 657 24.71 -43.73 4.73
C LYS A 657 23.60 -44.71 5.03
N PRO A 658 22.68 -44.46 5.94
CA PRO A 658 21.50 -45.30 6.08
C PRO A 658 20.69 -45.24 4.80
N ALA A 659 20.20 -46.34 4.31
CA ALA A 659 19.28 -46.48 3.22
C ALA A 659 18.05 -45.58 3.39
N PRO A 660 17.43 -45.03 2.35
CA PRO A 660 16.27 -44.17 2.48
C PRO A 660 15.12 -44.97 3.14
N MET A 661 14.81 -44.61 4.38
CA MET A 661 13.67 -45.16 5.08
C MET A 661 12.41 -44.77 4.34
N LYS A 662 11.56 -45.71 3.96
CA LYS A 662 10.23 -45.45 3.42
C LYS A 662 9.40 -44.83 4.55
N LEU A 663 9.30 -43.50 4.51
CA LEU A 663 8.43 -42.73 5.41
C LEU A 663 6.97 -43.09 5.09
N GLY A 664 6.26 -43.70 6.07
CA GLY A 664 4.92 -44.26 5.93
C GLY A 664 3.82 -43.18 5.96
N HIS A 665 2.59 -43.65 6.13
CA HIS A 665 1.43 -42.79 6.38
C HIS A 665 1.05 -42.90 7.87
N CYS A 666 0.40 -41.87 8.36
CA CYS A 666 -0.11 -41.84 9.74
C CYS A 666 -1.52 -41.23 9.79
N LYS A 667 -2.19 -41.40 10.91
CA LYS A 667 -3.52 -40.84 11.18
C LYS A 667 -3.48 -39.98 12.43
N HIS A 668 -3.95 -38.74 12.31
CA HIS A 668 -4.09 -37.81 13.43
C HIS A 668 -5.58 -37.61 13.75
N LYS A 669 -5.95 -37.48 15.02
CA LYS A 669 -7.35 -37.37 15.46
C LYS A 669 -8.09 -36.19 14.86
N ILE A 670 -7.40 -35.05 14.62
CA ILE A 670 -8.01 -33.80 14.09
C ILE A 670 -7.79 -33.68 12.59
N PHE A 671 -6.57 -34.00 12.07
CA PHE A 671 -6.18 -33.75 10.69
C PHE A 671 -6.40 -34.92 9.72
N GLY A 672 -6.85 -36.09 10.26
CA GLY A 672 -7.10 -37.27 9.44
C GLY A 672 -5.81 -37.99 8.99
N ARG A 673 -5.85 -38.65 7.81
CA ARG A 673 -4.67 -39.32 7.22
C ARG A 673 -3.70 -38.36 6.64
N GLY A 674 -2.39 -38.51 6.97
CA GLY A 674 -1.29 -37.71 6.47
C GLY A 674 -0.11 -38.57 6.01
N LYS A 675 0.70 -37.97 5.08
CA LYS A 675 1.95 -38.60 4.64
C LYS A 675 3.11 -37.99 5.42
N ILE A 676 3.92 -38.82 6.05
CA ILE A 676 5.12 -38.40 6.78
C ILE A 676 6.16 -37.94 5.76
N ILE A 677 6.60 -36.67 5.86
CA ILE A 677 7.61 -36.09 4.99
C ILE A 677 8.99 -36.26 5.60
N GLU A 678 9.10 -36.05 6.92
CA GLU A 678 10.38 -35.98 7.61
C GLU A 678 10.19 -36.31 9.11
N ARG A 679 11.19 -36.94 9.72
CA ARG A 679 11.28 -37.13 11.17
C ARG A 679 12.20 -36.07 11.74
N ILE A 680 11.71 -35.28 12.68
CA ILE A 680 12.45 -34.22 13.37
C ILE A 680 12.76 -34.72 14.80
N GLU A 681 14.03 -34.94 15.06
CA GLU A 681 14.43 -35.40 16.41
C GLU A 681 14.13 -34.38 17.52
N PRO A 682 13.85 -34.79 18.74
CA PRO A 682 13.86 -36.19 19.20
C PRO A 682 12.55 -36.97 19.02
N ASN A 683 11.35 -36.36 18.92
CA ASN A 683 10.06 -37.08 18.87
C ASN A 683 9.01 -36.34 18.03
N LYS A 684 9.39 -35.67 16.93
CA LYS A 684 8.46 -34.92 16.10
C LYS A 684 8.49 -35.42 14.66
N LEU A 685 7.33 -35.43 14.02
CA LEU A 685 7.16 -35.77 12.61
C LEU A 685 6.64 -34.58 11.86
N ARG A 686 7.22 -34.28 10.68
CA ARG A 686 6.60 -33.37 9.72
C ARG A 686 5.71 -34.19 8.80
N ILE A 687 4.41 -33.92 8.85
CA ILE A 687 3.38 -34.72 8.19
C ILE A 687 2.58 -33.78 7.28
N ASN A 688 2.40 -34.16 6.02
CA ASN A 688 1.51 -33.44 5.11
C ASN A 688 0.11 -34.06 5.16
N PHE A 689 -0.86 -33.27 5.59
CA PHE A 689 -2.28 -33.66 5.66
C PHE A 689 -3.03 -33.03 4.48
N PRO A 690 -3.76 -33.84 3.67
CA PRO A 690 -4.59 -33.30 2.58
C PRO A 690 -5.57 -32.27 3.12
N GLY A 691 -5.58 -31.07 2.52
CA GLY A 691 -6.45 -29.96 2.94
C GLY A 691 -5.89 -29.08 4.07
N PHE A 692 -4.86 -29.52 4.82
CA PHE A 692 -4.29 -28.79 5.96
C PHE A 692 -2.80 -28.45 5.80
N GLY A 693 -2.15 -28.96 4.74
CA GLY A 693 -0.72 -28.76 4.47
C GLY A 693 0.22 -29.43 5.48
N PRO A 694 1.54 -29.14 5.41
CA PRO A 694 2.53 -29.74 6.30
C PRO A 694 2.41 -29.21 7.73
N LYS A 695 2.39 -30.12 8.71
CA LYS A 695 2.35 -29.84 10.16
C LYS A 695 3.47 -30.59 10.87
N VAL A 696 4.02 -29.99 11.91
CA VAL A 696 4.97 -30.65 12.80
C VAL A 696 4.20 -31.11 14.02
N ILE A 697 4.13 -32.44 14.24
CA ILE A 697 3.34 -33.07 15.28
C ILE A 697 4.25 -34.03 16.07
N VAL A 698 4.06 -34.10 17.38
CA VAL A 698 4.77 -35.06 18.23
C VAL A 698 4.26 -36.46 17.92
N GLU A 699 5.16 -37.42 17.81
CA GLU A 699 4.89 -38.80 17.36
C GLU A 699 3.78 -39.51 18.17
N ASP A 700 3.68 -39.18 19.45
CA ASP A 700 2.65 -39.75 20.36
C ASP A 700 1.21 -39.33 20.01
N PHE A 701 1.02 -38.31 19.19
CA PHE A 701 -0.31 -37.86 18.80
C PHE A 701 -0.77 -38.40 17.43
N VAL A 702 0.00 -39.27 16.81
CA VAL A 702 -0.34 -39.89 15.52
C VAL A 702 -0.25 -41.41 15.60
N GLU A 703 -1.21 -42.08 15.00
CA GLU A 703 -1.21 -43.50 14.76
C GLU A 703 -0.51 -43.81 13.45
N MET A 704 0.57 -44.59 13.48
CA MET A 704 1.30 -45.01 12.28
C MET A 704 0.47 -46.01 11.49
N LEU A 705 0.36 -45.85 10.16
CA LEU A 705 -0.44 -46.70 9.27
C LEU A 705 0.44 -47.60 8.42
#